data_8450c240d3d7725807ddeb93020761b3
#
_entry.id   8450c240d3d7725807ddeb93020761b3
#
_cell.length_a   1.000
_cell.length_b   1.000
_cell.length_c   1.000
_cell.angle_alpha   90.00
_cell.angle_beta   90.00
_cell.angle_gamma   90.00
#
_symmetry.space_group_name_H-M   'P 1'
#
loop_
_entity.id
_entity.type
_entity.pdbx_description
1 polymer ?
#
loop_
_entity_poly.entity_id
_entity_poly.type
_entity_poly.pdbx_seq_one_letter_code
_entity_poly.pdbx_strand_id
1 'polypeptide(L)'
;MKNLSFILTILLLAFSISAEAQKKEKYTISGEVRDSITGETIVGAVVKITELQTGTTTNLYGFYSITLEKGNYTVASSFIGYNDFVQKINLNQNTVINIQLTEKGYGETLVINADRKRNTESTDMGRIEIPIDQIKKLPVVFGEVDILKTIALLPGVQSAGEGNTGFYVRGGGIDQNLILLDNTTVYNASHLFGFFSVFNADAVKNLEIYKGGVPSSYGGRLSSVLDVSLRDGNYKTFHGSGGVGSIASRFTVEGPIKKDTASFIISGRRTYIDILAKPLIDRNPNIKGTGYFFYDLNAKFNYKIGKKDWISVSAYLGRDVFSFNNESAGFSTKIPWGNTTSTLRWNHIFTPKLFFNSMLTFTDYTFSFEGGASDFVFGLKSGIRDYGWKSQWSYFPTPNQKIKWGWDYTYHIFTPNNSYASSGDTDFNLDNTSRLNSHEAAVYIQDEWDVNEFLKLNIGLRESYFLHVGSFDRYYYPNGKGGGSVPQITHYGNGEKVADYFGFEPRISARWMFPDESSIKAGYMRNFQYIHLNSFSPTSLPTDIWLPSTDRHQPQRSNQYSVGYFRNFNQDQWETSVELYYKDMFNISEYKEGADPSQTFMDNMDNLLWFGKGWSYGAEFFIKKATGRVNGWIGYTWAKTMRQFGEINNGNPFPSRWDRRHDLSFVCNYQINKRMDLGFVFVYATGNAITLPISRYFYEGNVIDIYGDRNSFRMAPYHRADISLNVVSKKTIKREEQAKLNKIQPKRLFRSSWNFSIYNVYNRMNPYFIYFDTSGNANQGTFQVQAKQVSLFPILPSITWNFEF
;
A
#
# COMPACT_ATOMS: atom_id res chain seq x y z
N MET A 1 -24.67 -14.13 31.17
CA MET A 1 -26.01 -14.00 30.48
C MET A 1 -26.85 -12.81 30.94
N LYS A 2 -26.88 -12.42 32.23
CA LYS A 2 -27.69 -11.27 32.70
C LYS A 2 -27.25 -9.89 32.18
N ASN A 3 -25.95 -9.67 31.91
CA ASN A 3 -25.44 -8.36 31.42
C ASN A 3 -25.68 -8.14 29.90
N LEU A 4 -25.84 -9.22 29.12
CA LEU A 4 -26.11 -9.13 27.68
C LEU A 4 -27.58 -8.72 27.42
N SER A 5 -28.51 -9.21 28.27
CA SER A 5 -29.91 -8.85 28.22
C SER A 5 -30.16 -7.38 28.57
N PHE A 6 -29.40 -6.81 29.50
CA PHE A 6 -29.53 -5.41 29.91
C PHE A 6 -29.03 -4.46 28.81
N ILE A 7 -27.94 -4.78 28.11
CA ILE A 7 -27.42 -4.00 26.97
C ILE A 7 -28.39 -4.08 25.78
N LEU A 8 -28.98 -5.25 25.50
CA LEU A 8 -29.99 -5.41 24.46
C LEU A 8 -31.27 -4.63 24.74
N THR A 9 -31.67 -4.53 26.02
CA THR A 9 -32.84 -3.76 26.44
C THR A 9 -32.62 -2.24 26.35
N ILE A 10 -31.39 -1.74 26.64
CA ILE A 10 -31.04 -0.33 26.45
C ILE A 10 -30.97 0.02 24.96
N LEU A 11 -30.44 -0.88 24.10
CA LEU A 11 -30.45 -0.70 22.65
C LEU A 11 -31.89 -0.70 22.08
N LEU A 12 -32.79 -1.53 22.58
CA LEU A 12 -34.21 -1.56 22.18
C LEU A 12 -35.00 -0.33 22.67
N LEU A 13 -34.70 0.19 23.86
CA LEU A 13 -35.30 1.44 24.38
C LEU A 13 -34.79 2.70 23.64
N ALA A 14 -33.56 2.72 23.16
CA ALA A 14 -33.04 3.83 22.33
C ALA A 14 -33.71 3.90 20.95
N PHE A 15 -34.27 2.77 20.44
CA PHE A 15 -35.00 2.71 19.17
C PHE A 15 -36.48 3.18 19.27
N SER A 16 -37.06 3.34 20.48
CA SER A 16 -38.49 3.61 20.67
C SER A 16 -38.87 5.08 20.93
N ILE A 17 -37.94 6.02 20.88
CA ILE A 17 -38.23 7.47 20.97
C ILE A 17 -38.27 8.05 19.55
N SER A 18 -39.25 7.62 18.75
CA SER A 18 -39.60 8.35 17.51
C SER A 18 -40.81 9.24 17.83
N ALA A 19 -40.55 10.50 18.17
CA ALA A 19 -41.58 11.53 18.18
C ALA A 19 -42.18 11.63 16.76
N GLU A 20 -43.49 11.53 16.64
CA GLU A 20 -44.24 11.85 15.43
C GLU A 20 -44.15 13.35 15.11
N ALA A 21 -43.03 13.78 14.55
CA ALA A 21 -42.93 15.04 13.83
C ALA A 21 -43.66 14.88 12.49
N GLN A 22 -44.49 15.82 12.11
CA GLN A 22 -45.15 15.91 10.81
C GLN A 22 -44.18 15.53 9.69
N LYS A 23 -44.40 14.39 9.01
CA LYS A 23 -43.49 13.78 8.03
C LYS A 23 -43.45 14.66 6.79
N LYS A 24 -42.57 15.65 6.75
CA LYS A 24 -42.32 16.45 5.54
C LYS A 24 -41.88 15.51 4.41
N GLU A 25 -42.41 15.71 3.22
CA GLU A 25 -42.04 14.92 2.03
C GLU A 25 -40.55 15.09 1.76
N LYS A 26 -39.81 13.96 1.74
CA LYS A 26 -38.39 13.92 1.45
C LYS A 26 -38.13 13.19 0.15
N TYR A 27 -37.29 13.78 -0.69
CA TYR A 27 -36.87 13.21 -1.96
C TYR A 27 -35.35 13.13 -2.03
N THR A 28 -34.87 12.24 -2.87
CA THR A 28 -33.41 11.95 -2.99
C THR A 28 -32.91 12.44 -4.35
N ILE A 29 -31.81 13.21 -4.29
CA ILE A 29 -30.98 13.53 -5.45
C ILE A 29 -29.87 12.49 -5.46
N SER A 30 -29.70 11.75 -6.55
CA SER A 30 -28.62 10.78 -6.70
C SER A 30 -28.05 10.82 -8.12
N GLY A 31 -26.87 10.30 -8.32
CA GLY A 31 -26.23 10.25 -9.64
C GLY A 31 -24.76 9.93 -9.57
N GLU A 32 -24.08 10.13 -10.69
CA GLU A 32 -22.64 9.94 -10.85
C GLU A 32 -21.97 11.26 -11.21
N VAL A 33 -20.75 11.44 -10.71
CA VAL A 33 -19.85 12.53 -11.15
C VAL A 33 -18.79 11.93 -12.08
N ARG A 34 -18.64 12.47 -13.27
CA ARG A 34 -17.74 11.98 -14.31
C ARG A 34 -16.93 13.11 -14.93
N ASP A 35 -15.75 12.76 -15.41
CA ASP A 35 -14.94 13.65 -16.28
C ASP A 35 -15.65 13.83 -17.64
N SER A 36 -15.82 15.07 -18.07
CA SER A 36 -16.52 15.40 -19.32
C SER A 36 -15.76 14.99 -20.57
N ILE A 37 -14.45 14.81 -20.51
CA ILE A 37 -13.56 14.49 -21.63
C ILE A 37 -13.37 12.98 -21.78
N THR A 38 -13.07 12.27 -20.67
CA THR A 38 -12.80 10.83 -20.68
C THR A 38 -14.04 10.00 -20.42
N GLY A 39 -15.03 10.55 -19.70
CA GLY A 39 -16.20 9.81 -19.20
C GLY A 39 -15.90 8.95 -17.97
N GLU A 40 -14.65 8.96 -17.44
CA GLU A 40 -14.29 8.24 -16.21
C GLU A 40 -15.04 8.82 -15.01
N THR A 41 -15.33 7.98 -14.02
CA THR A 41 -15.95 8.41 -12.76
C THR A 41 -14.94 9.19 -11.92
N ILE A 42 -15.39 10.24 -11.24
CA ILE A 42 -14.56 11.04 -10.32
C ILE A 42 -14.84 10.60 -8.88
N VAL A 43 -13.81 10.08 -8.21
CA VAL A 43 -13.85 9.63 -6.81
C VAL A 43 -13.63 10.83 -5.89
N GLY A 44 -14.41 10.94 -4.81
CA GLY A 44 -14.21 12.00 -3.82
C GLY A 44 -14.67 13.40 -4.28
N ALA A 45 -15.36 13.54 -5.43
CA ALA A 45 -15.96 14.80 -5.83
C ALA A 45 -16.99 15.24 -4.80
N VAL A 46 -16.93 16.50 -4.38
CA VAL A 46 -17.91 17.09 -3.44
C VAL A 46 -19.18 17.43 -4.22
N VAL A 47 -20.33 17.03 -3.68
CA VAL A 47 -21.65 17.45 -4.16
C VAL A 47 -22.37 18.14 -2.99
N LYS A 48 -22.65 19.44 -3.13
CA LYS A 48 -23.14 20.32 -2.07
C LYS A 48 -24.49 20.94 -2.46
N ILE A 49 -25.33 21.14 -1.46
CA ILE A 49 -26.57 21.92 -1.55
C ILE A 49 -26.31 23.28 -0.95
N THR A 50 -26.28 24.31 -1.78
CA THR A 50 -25.80 25.64 -1.39
C THR A 50 -26.65 26.27 -0.30
N GLU A 51 -27.98 26.12 -0.36
CA GLU A 51 -28.92 26.73 0.58
C GLU A 51 -28.82 26.12 1.99
N LEU A 52 -28.46 24.85 2.09
CA LEU A 52 -28.42 24.11 3.35
C LEU A 52 -26.99 23.93 3.89
N GLN A 53 -25.99 24.38 3.14
CA GLN A 53 -24.55 24.14 3.46
C GLN A 53 -24.22 22.67 3.76
N THR A 54 -25.06 21.72 3.28
CA THR A 54 -24.89 20.28 3.44
C THR A 54 -24.43 19.63 2.14
N GLY A 55 -23.75 18.50 2.21
CA GLY A 55 -23.27 17.85 1.03
C GLY A 55 -22.75 16.44 1.30
N THR A 56 -22.32 15.77 0.24
CA THR A 56 -21.71 14.44 0.27
C THR A 56 -20.54 14.38 -0.69
N THR A 57 -19.73 13.35 -0.58
CA THR A 57 -18.68 13.05 -1.57
C THR A 57 -19.03 11.81 -2.36
N THR A 58 -18.62 11.78 -3.62
CA THR A 58 -18.76 10.56 -4.43
C THR A 58 -17.94 9.41 -3.84
N ASN A 59 -18.49 8.19 -3.90
CA ASN A 59 -17.78 6.99 -3.53
C ASN A 59 -16.73 6.59 -4.60
N LEU A 60 -16.03 5.46 -4.40
CA LEU A 60 -15.02 4.95 -5.35
C LEU A 60 -15.54 4.73 -6.78
N TYR A 61 -16.85 4.75 -6.97
CA TYR A 61 -17.53 4.53 -8.26
C TYR A 61 -18.17 5.81 -8.82
N GLY A 62 -17.85 6.97 -8.23
CA GLY A 62 -18.40 8.25 -8.63
C GLY A 62 -19.86 8.47 -8.24
N PHE A 63 -20.48 7.54 -7.50
CA PHE A 63 -21.90 7.64 -7.09
C PHE A 63 -22.04 8.52 -5.85
N TYR A 64 -23.10 9.34 -5.84
CA TYR A 64 -23.53 10.15 -4.71
C TYR A 64 -25.03 10.06 -4.45
N SER A 65 -25.46 10.38 -3.23
CA SER A 65 -26.86 10.41 -2.85
C SER A 65 -27.10 11.40 -1.70
N ILE A 66 -28.08 12.30 -1.86
CA ILE A 66 -28.48 13.30 -0.86
C ILE A 66 -29.99 13.31 -0.77
N THR A 67 -30.56 13.09 0.44
CA THR A 67 -31.99 13.11 0.69
C THR A 67 -32.40 14.38 1.39
N LEU A 68 -33.30 15.18 0.80
CA LEU A 68 -33.73 16.50 1.26
C LEU A 68 -35.25 16.60 1.35
N GLU A 69 -35.75 17.61 2.05
CA GLU A 69 -37.15 17.96 1.98
C GLU A 69 -37.51 18.52 0.60
N LYS A 70 -38.80 18.47 0.25
CA LYS A 70 -39.32 19.10 -0.99
C LYS A 70 -38.96 20.58 -1.01
N GLY A 71 -38.39 21.08 -2.10
CA GLY A 71 -37.98 22.48 -2.21
C GLY A 71 -37.17 22.81 -3.45
N ASN A 72 -36.79 24.07 -3.56
CA ASN A 72 -35.90 24.57 -4.58
C ASN A 72 -34.47 24.58 -4.03
N TYR A 73 -33.53 24.00 -4.74
CA TYR A 73 -32.14 23.85 -4.34
C TYR A 73 -31.15 24.13 -5.47
N THR A 74 -29.97 24.57 -5.09
CA THR A 74 -28.84 24.69 -5.99
C THR A 74 -27.85 23.59 -5.68
N VAL A 75 -27.70 22.63 -6.62
CA VAL A 75 -26.71 21.56 -6.57
C VAL A 75 -25.41 22.11 -7.15
N ALA A 76 -24.36 22.14 -6.35
CA ALA A 76 -23.01 22.47 -6.77
C ALA A 76 -22.11 21.22 -6.66
N SER A 77 -21.21 21.04 -7.63
CA SER A 77 -20.19 19.98 -7.54
C SER A 77 -18.84 20.52 -7.90
N SER A 78 -17.82 20.11 -7.15
CA SER A 78 -16.44 20.53 -7.33
C SER A 78 -15.45 19.37 -7.14
N PHE A 79 -14.32 19.45 -7.85
CA PHE A 79 -13.18 18.56 -7.65
C PHE A 79 -11.87 19.26 -8.04
N ILE A 80 -10.75 18.87 -7.41
CA ILE A 80 -9.44 19.51 -7.64
C ILE A 80 -9.06 19.38 -9.11
N GLY A 81 -8.71 20.51 -9.73
CA GLY A 81 -8.32 20.52 -11.15
C GLY A 81 -9.48 20.63 -12.13
N TYR A 82 -10.73 20.70 -11.65
CA TYR A 82 -11.92 20.80 -12.49
C TYR A 82 -12.64 22.15 -12.28
N ASN A 83 -13.42 22.54 -13.29
CA ASN A 83 -14.36 23.65 -13.18
C ASN A 83 -15.58 23.20 -12.37
N ASP A 84 -16.13 24.12 -11.58
CA ASP A 84 -17.31 23.84 -10.77
C ASP A 84 -18.55 23.66 -11.67
N PHE A 85 -19.41 22.73 -11.25
CA PHE A 85 -20.74 22.55 -11.81
C PHE A 85 -21.77 23.16 -10.86
N VAL A 86 -22.74 23.89 -11.41
CA VAL A 86 -23.85 24.47 -10.63
C VAL A 86 -25.16 24.31 -11.41
N GLN A 87 -26.19 23.75 -10.75
CA GLN A 87 -27.52 23.58 -11.36
C GLN A 87 -28.60 23.84 -10.31
N LYS A 88 -29.60 24.69 -10.67
CA LYS A 88 -30.82 24.87 -9.88
C LYS A 88 -31.83 23.79 -10.20
N ILE A 89 -32.50 23.28 -9.18
CA ILE A 89 -33.52 22.24 -9.31
C ILE A 89 -34.72 22.51 -8.42
N ASN A 90 -35.89 22.03 -8.83
CA ASN A 90 -37.09 21.92 -7.98
C ASN A 90 -37.25 20.45 -7.59
N LEU A 91 -36.97 20.11 -6.34
CA LEU A 91 -37.01 18.75 -5.82
C LEU A 91 -38.42 18.42 -5.31
N ASN A 92 -39.23 17.79 -6.17
CA ASN A 92 -40.60 17.35 -5.86
C ASN A 92 -40.79 15.84 -6.06
N GLN A 93 -39.75 15.13 -6.48
CA GLN A 93 -39.66 13.67 -6.66
C GLN A 93 -38.20 13.24 -6.58
N ASN A 94 -37.96 11.93 -6.45
CA ASN A 94 -36.58 11.40 -6.54
C ASN A 94 -35.99 11.72 -7.92
N THR A 95 -34.84 12.41 -7.92
CA THR A 95 -34.24 12.96 -9.14
C THR A 95 -32.82 12.42 -9.32
N VAL A 96 -32.52 11.97 -10.55
CA VAL A 96 -31.17 11.53 -10.92
C VAL A 96 -30.46 12.66 -11.68
N ILE A 97 -29.31 13.11 -11.15
CA ILE A 97 -28.47 14.14 -11.78
C ILE A 97 -27.08 13.57 -11.99
N ASN A 98 -26.74 13.25 -13.25
CA ASN A 98 -25.38 12.86 -13.62
C ASN A 98 -24.57 14.12 -13.95
N ILE A 99 -23.51 14.36 -13.18
CA ILE A 99 -22.70 15.56 -13.26
C ILE A 99 -21.47 15.27 -14.12
N GLN A 100 -21.18 16.16 -15.05
CA GLN A 100 -19.96 16.14 -15.84
C GLN A 100 -19.09 17.33 -15.46
N LEU A 101 -17.91 17.07 -14.88
CA LEU A 101 -16.93 18.10 -14.56
C LEU A 101 -15.91 18.20 -15.71
N THR A 102 -15.52 19.41 -16.04
CA THR A 102 -14.52 19.68 -17.09
C THR A 102 -13.23 20.11 -16.44
N GLU A 103 -12.11 19.46 -16.78
CA GLU A 103 -10.80 19.86 -16.27
C GLU A 103 -10.47 21.31 -16.63
N LYS A 104 -9.82 22.00 -15.69
CA LYS A 104 -9.25 23.33 -15.93
C LYS A 104 -8.11 23.21 -16.95
N GLY A 105 -8.01 24.16 -17.87
CA GLY A 105 -6.97 24.14 -18.88
C GLY A 105 -5.56 24.19 -18.31
N TYR A 106 -4.62 23.51 -18.98
CA TYR A 106 -3.21 23.50 -18.60
C TYR A 106 -2.65 24.93 -18.51
N GLY A 107 -2.01 25.26 -17.38
CA GLY A 107 -1.41 26.58 -17.14
C GLY A 107 -2.35 27.62 -16.52
N GLU A 108 -3.60 27.27 -16.19
CA GLU A 108 -4.42 28.08 -15.30
C GLU A 108 -3.96 27.81 -13.85
N THR A 109 -3.71 28.88 -13.13
CA THR A 109 -3.39 28.77 -11.69
C THR A 109 -4.52 28.00 -11.03
N LEU A 110 -4.22 26.91 -10.36
CA LEU A 110 -5.20 26.18 -9.56
C LEU A 110 -5.74 27.14 -8.48
N VAL A 111 -6.84 27.83 -8.81
CA VAL A 111 -7.61 28.55 -7.83
C VAL A 111 -8.46 27.51 -7.11
N ILE A 112 -8.17 27.25 -5.86
CA ILE A 112 -9.03 26.40 -5.02
C ILE A 112 -10.28 27.20 -4.76
N ASN A 113 -11.39 26.77 -5.35
CA ASN A 113 -12.70 27.17 -4.84
C ASN A 113 -12.97 26.40 -3.53
N ALA A 114 -13.67 27.03 -2.60
CA ALA A 114 -13.85 26.62 -1.20
C ALA A 114 -14.54 25.25 -0.94
N ASP A 115 -14.82 24.45 -1.96
CA ASP A 115 -15.66 23.26 -1.86
C ASP A 115 -14.86 21.92 -1.89
N ARG A 116 -13.57 21.96 -1.55
CA ARG A 116 -12.79 20.76 -1.28
C ARG A 116 -13.18 20.20 0.10
N LYS A 117 -13.36 18.87 0.22
CA LYS A 117 -13.42 18.22 1.54
C LYS A 117 -12.11 18.49 2.26
N ARG A 118 -12.16 19.40 3.23
CA ARG A 118 -11.00 19.83 4.00
C ARG A 118 -10.51 18.69 4.88
N ASN A 119 -9.20 18.62 5.10
CA ASN A 119 -8.64 17.69 6.07
C ASN A 119 -9.22 17.93 7.49
N THR A 120 -9.77 19.10 7.79
CA THR A 120 -10.46 19.43 9.05
C THR A 120 -11.87 18.84 9.16
N GLU A 121 -12.54 18.49 8.06
CA GLU A 121 -13.96 18.07 8.03
C GLU A 121 -14.17 16.54 8.21
N SER A 122 -13.23 15.69 7.78
CA SER A 122 -13.35 14.25 7.93
C SER A 122 -13.05 13.77 9.35
N THR A 123 -13.62 12.64 9.76
CA THR A 123 -13.22 11.95 11.00
C THR A 123 -11.94 11.15 10.84
N ASP A 124 -11.50 10.92 9.58
CA ASP A 124 -10.35 10.08 9.28
C ASP A 124 -9.07 10.75 9.79
N MET A 125 -8.36 10.08 10.67
CA MET A 125 -7.01 10.46 11.08
C MET A 125 -5.98 9.63 10.34
N GLY A 126 -4.92 10.30 9.85
CA GLY A 126 -3.88 9.61 9.11
C GLY A 126 -4.32 9.07 7.74
N ARG A 127 -5.47 9.49 7.20
CA ARG A 127 -5.83 9.29 5.79
C ARG A 127 -5.18 10.37 4.96
N ILE A 128 -4.40 9.96 3.96
CA ILE A 128 -3.77 10.88 3.01
C ILE A 128 -4.07 10.36 1.61
N GLU A 129 -4.57 11.25 0.77
CA GLU A 129 -4.77 11.04 -0.66
C GLU A 129 -3.76 11.88 -1.44
N ILE A 130 -2.99 11.25 -2.34
CA ILE A 130 -2.00 11.93 -3.16
C ILE A 130 -2.43 11.84 -4.62
N PRO A 131 -2.70 12.97 -5.28
CA PRO A 131 -2.98 12.99 -6.71
C PRO A 131 -1.81 12.46 -7.53
N ILE A 132 -2.07 11.58 -8.48
CA ILE A 132 -1.04 10.96 -9.33
C ILE A 132 -0.22 12.00 -10.11
N ASP A 133 -0.84 13.11 -10.50
CA ASP A 133 -0.16 14.21 -11.21
C ASP A 133 0.91 14.90 -10.34
N GLN A 134 0.74 14.94 -9.02
CA GLN A 134 1.79 15.42 -8.11
C GLN A 134 2.95 14.43 -8.04
N ILE A 135 2.66 13.14 -7.99
CA ILE A 135 3.67 12.07 -7.95
C ILE A 135 4.53 12.10 -9.23
N LYS A 136 3.92 12.29 -10.39
CA LYS A 136 4.62 12.36 -11.69
C LYS A 136 5.60 13.54 -11.82
N LYS A 137 5.47 14.58 -10.97
CA LYS A 137 6.38 15.75 -10.97
C LYS A 137 7.57 15.60 -10.04
N LEU A 138 7.56 14.60 -9.16
CA LEU A 138 8.65 14.36 -8.20
C LEU A 138 9.89 13.79 -8.88
N PRO A 139 11.08 13.94 -8.27
CA PRO A 139 12.28 13.27 -8.74
C PRO A 139 12.09 11.77 -8.84
N VAL A 140 12.54 11.22 -9.94
CA VAL A 140 12.41 9.80 -10.27
C VAL A 140 13.74 9.07 -10.10
N VAL A 141 13.69 7.77 -9.77
CA VAL A 141 14.87 6.92 -9.69
C VAL A 141 14.97 6.14 -10.99
N PHE A 142 16.10 6.22 -11.67
CA PHE A 142 16.33 5.59 -12.96
C PHE A 142 15.30 5.93 -14.05
N GLY A 143 14.60 7.07 -13.90
CA GLY A 143 13.58 7.51 -14.86
C GLY A 143 12.17 6.96 -14.64
N GLU A 144 11.95 6.19 -13.55
CA GLU A 144 10.65 5.62 -13.21
C GLU A 144 9.99 6.35 -12.03
N VAL A 145 8.71 6.66 -12.20
CA VAL A 145 7.84 7.23 -11.16
C VAL A 145 7.45 6.13 -10.19
N ASP A 146 7.76 6.30 -8.89
CA ASP A 146 7.50 5.29 -7.88
C ASP A 146 6.50 5.76 -6.82
N ILE A 147 5.36 5.09 -6.78
CA ILE A 147 4.24 5.40 -5.87
C ILE A 147 4.62 5.09 -4.42
N LEU A 148 5.22 3.93 -4.14
CA LEU A 148 5.56 3.53 -2.78
C LEU A 148 6.66 4.40 -2.17
N LYS A 149 7.66 4.82 -2.96
CA LYS A 149 8.66 5.79 -2.52
C LYS A 149 8.06 7.15 -2.21
N THR A 150 7.02 7.56 -2.94
CA THR A 150 6.31 8.81 -2.64
C THR A 150 5.53 8.72 -1.33
N ILE A 151 4.89 7.59 -1.05
CA ILE A 151 4.20 7.35 0.22
C ILE A 151 5.18 7.42 1.40
N ALA A 152 6.41 6.92 1.25
CA ALA A 152 7.44 6.98 2.28
C ALA A 152 7.93 8.42 2.58
N LEU A 153 7.48 9.45 1.82
CA LEU A 153 7.72 10.87 2.12
C LEU A 153 6.64 11.50 3.02
N LEU A 154 5.65 10.72 3.46
CA LEU A 154 4.57 11.20 4.33
C LEU A 154 4.93 11.00 5.82
N PRO A 155 4.50 11.89 6.72
CA PRO A 155 4.73 11.70 8.14
C PRO A 155 4.08 10.40 8.65
N GLY A 156 4.75 9.71 9.58
CA GLY A 156 4.32 8.42 10.12
C GLY A 156 4.56 7.22 9.21
N VAL A 157 5.15 7.43 8.02
CA VAL A 157 5.57 6.38 7.08
C VAL A 157 7.08 6.42 6.93
N GLN A 158 7.76 5.35 7.25
CA GLN A 158 9.21 5.24 7.21
C GLN A 158 9.64 4.27 6.11
N SER A 159 10.61 4.65 5.29
CA SER A 159 11.19 3.75 4.28
C SER A 159 11.94 2.60 4.93
N ALA A 160 11.89 1.40 4.36
CA ALA A 160 12.65 0.24 4.83
C ALA A 160 14.17 0.34 4.61
N GLY A 161 14.65 1.38 3.97
CA GLY A 161 16.06 1.65 3.76
C GLY A 161 16.38 2.18 2.38
N GLU A 162 17.66 2.33 2.07
CA GLU A 162 18.11 2.83 0.78
C GLU A 162 17.63 1.94 -0.37
N GLY A 163 17.00 2.55 -1.38
CA GLY A 163 16.54 1.82 -2.56
C GLY A 163 15.37 0.86 -2.31
N ASN A 164 14.76 0.82 -1.13
CA ASN A 164 13.67 -0.10 -0.83
C ASN A 164 12.31 0.60 -0.88
N THR A 165 11.33 -0.02 -1.53
CA THR A 165 9.93 0.43 -1.61
C THR A 165 9.08 -0.07 -0.43
N GLY A 166 9.60 -0.99 0.37
CA GLY A 166 8.95 -1.40 1.62
C GLY A 166 8.87 -0.23 2.60
N PHE A 167 7.81 -0.20 3.38
CA PHE A 167 7.58 0.88 4.33
C PHE A 167 6.97 0.37 5.64
N TYR A 168 7.27 1.09 6.70
CA TYR A 168 6.76 0.88 8.05
C TYR A 168 5.83 2.02 8.42
N VAL A 169 4.71 1.71 9.06
CA VAL A 169 3.74 2.73 9.47
C VAL A 169 3.49 2.63 10.97
N ARG A 170 3.75 3.73 11.68
CA ARG A 170 3.51 3.82 13.14
C ARG A 170 4.05 2.62 13.90
N GLY A 171 5.28 2.20 13.58
CA GLY A 171 5.98 1.11 14.23
C GLY A 171 5.57 -0.32 13.84
N GLY A 172 4.61 -0.47 12.95
CA GLY A 172 4.26 -1.79 12.39
C GLY A 172 5.26 -2.29 11.35
N GLY A 173 5.36 -3.61 11.18
CA GLY A 173 6.21 -4.27 10.19
C GLY A 173 5.73 -4.10 8.74
N ILE A 174 6.56 -4.50 7.77
CA ILE A 174 6.19 -4.43 6.34
C ILE A 174 4.96 -5.31 6.06
N ASP A 175 4.90 -6.51 6.64
CA ASP A 175 3.80 -7.47 6.53
C ASP A 175 2.50 -7.01 7.19
N GLN A 176 2.59 -6.01 8.07
CA GLN A 176 1.46 -5.44 8.79
C GLN A 176 0.74 -4.32 8.01
N ASN A 177 1.15 -4.05 6.78
CA ASN A 177 0.48 -3.14 5.85
C ASN A 177 -0.37 -3.94 4.85
N LEU A 178 -1.64 -3.58 4.70
CA LEU A 178 -2.51 -4.12 3.66
C LEU A 178 -2.30 -3.31 2.38
N ILE A 179 -1.76 -3.93 1.34
CA ILE A 179 -1.54 -3.29 0.05
C ILE A 179 -2.54 -3.89 -0.94
N LEU A 180 -3.39 -3.04 -1.52
CA LEU A 180 -4.46 -3.44 -2.42
C LEU A 180 -4.28 -2.81 -3.80
N LEU A 181 -4.57 -3.57 -4.84
CA LEU A 181 -4.76 -3.10 -6.21
C LEU A 181 -6.18 -3.48 -6.68
N ASP A 182 -7.04 -2.48 -6.92
CA ASP A 182 -8.47 -2.68 -7.20
C ASP A 182 -9.15 -3.64 -6.18
N ASN A 183 -8.87 -3.47 -4.88
CA ASN A 183 -9.36 -4.28 -3.75
C ASN A 183 -8.80 -5.71 -3.63
N THR A 184 -7.87 -6.12 -4.49
CA THR A 184 -7.16 -7.41 -4.41
C THR A 184 -5.81 -7.24 -3.72
N THR A 185 -5.47 -8.14 -2.80
CA THR A 185 -4.21 -8.08 -2.03
C THR A 185 -3.00 -8.31 -2.93
N VAL A 186 -1.97 -7.46 -2.78
CA VAL A 186 -0.65 -7.63 -3.40
C VAL A 186 0.36 -7.98 -2.32
N TYR A 187 0.89 -9.21 -2.32
CA TYR A 187 1.74 -9.71 -1.25
C TYR A 187 3.17 -9.16 -1.28
N ASN A 188 3.78 -9.08 -2.44
CA ASN A 188 5.06 -8.42 -2.63
C ASN A 188 4.87 -7.29 -3.63
N ALA A 189 4.79 -6.07 -3.14
CA ALA A 189 4.51 -4.88 -3.95
C ALA A 189 5.77 -4.26 -4.59
N SER A 190 6.84 -5.07 -4.79
CA SER A 190 8.13 -4.56 -5.25
C SER A 190 8.80 -5.43 -6.30
N HIS A 191 9.56 -4.77 -7.18
CA HIS A 191 10.49 -5.35 -8.13
C HIS A 191 11.93 -5.13 -7.68
N LEU A 192 12.88 -5.90 -8.26
CA LEU A 192 14.33 -5.79 -8.03
C LEU A 192 14.65 -5.73 -6.53
N PHE A 193 14.22 -6.75 -5.77
CA PHE A 193 14.48 -6.83 -4.32
C PHE A 193 14.08 -5.57 -3.53
N GLY A 194 13.06 -4.83 -4.00
CA GLY A 194 12.55 -3.64 -3.35
C GLY A 194 12.85 -2.31 -4.06
N PHE A 195 13.61 -2.28 -5.13
CA PHE A 195 14.02 -1.00 -5.77
C PHE A 195 12.90 -0.28 -6.51
N PHE A 196 11.90 -0.96 -7.02
CA PHE A 196 10.76 -0.36 -7.73
C PHE A 196 9.44 -0.92 -7.20
N SER A 197 8.41 -0.08 -7.19
CA SER A 197 7.06 -0.56 -6.91
C SER A 197 6.45 -1.28 -8.13
N VAL A 198 5.55 -2.21 -7.86
CA VAL A 198 4.76 -2.91 -8.89
C VAL A 198 3.73 -1.98 -9.55
N PHE A 199 3.47 -0.81 -9.01
CA PHE A 199 2.44 0.10 -9.48
C PHE A 199 2.95 0.98 -10.62
N ASN A 200 2.33 0.84 -11.79
CA ASN A 200 2.57 1.73 -12.92
C ASN A 200 1.71 3.00 -12.79
N ALA A 201 2.34 4.16 -12.57
CA ALA A 201 1.65 5.44 -12.37
C ALA A 201 0.75 5.87 -13.54
N ASP A 202 0.94 5.34 -14.76
CA ASP A 202 0.07 5.65 -15.91
C ASP A 202 -1.25 4.88 -15.87
N ALA A 203 -1.29 3.72 -15.17
CA ALA A 203 -2.49 2.91 -14.99
C ALA A 203 -3.27 3.26 -13.72
N VAL A 204 -2.66 3.96 -12.75
CA VAL A 204 -3.29 4.27 -11.45
C VAL A 204 -4.17 5.51 -11.55
N LYS A 205 -5.36 5.42 -10.96
CA LYS A 205 -6.36 6.49 -10.85
C LYS A 205 -6.28 7.23 -9.52
N ASN A 206 -6.31 6.46 -8.42
CA ASN A 206 -6.35 7.00 -7.07
C ASN A 206 -5.44 6.20 -6.15
N LEU A 207 -4.92 6.87 -5.13
CA LEU A 207 -4.03 6.33 -4.14
C LEU A 207 -4.42 6.87 -2.77
N GLU A 208 -4.83 5.98 -1.88
CA GLU A 208 -5.19 6.31 -0.50
C GLU A 208 -4.39 5.49 0.49
N ILE A 209 -3.79 6.17 1.47
CA ILE A 209 -3.17 5.50 2.61
C ILE A 209 -3.91 5.84 3.90
N TYR A 210 -4.22 4.81 4.69
CA TYR A 210 -4.81 4.91 6.02
C TYR A 210 -3.76 4.45 7.05
N LYS A 211 -3.23 5.37 7.85
CA LYS A 211 -2.28 5.12 8.95
C LYS A 211 -2.98 4.94 10.31
N GLY A 212 -4.25 5.31 10.36
CA GLY A 212 -5.17 5.24 11.49
C GLY A 212 -6.59 5.53 11.03
N GLY A 213 -7.59 5.28 11.87
CA GLY A 213 -8.99 5.47 11.45
C GLY A 213 -9.38 4.61 10.25
N VAL A 214 -8.81 3.42 10.15
CA VAL A 214 -9.07 2.48 9.04
C VAL A 214 -10.55 2.11 9.00
N PRO A 215 -11.26 2.26 7.86
CA PRO A 215 -12.64 1.83 7.70
C PRO A 215 -12.86 0.36 8.04
N SER A 216 -14.04 -0.01 8.59
CA SER A 216 -14.34 -1.38 9.01
C SER A 216 -14.41 -2.38 7.86
N SER A 217 -14.51 -1.91 6.61
CA SER A 217 -14.42 -2.74 5.41
C SER A 217 -13.04 -3.35 5.14
N TYR A 218 -11.97 -2.82 5.78
CA TYR A 218 -10.63 -3.36 5.68
C TYR A 218 -10.24 -4.10 6.95
N GLY A 219 -9.51 -5.20 6.84
CA GLY A 219 -9.05 -6.02 7.97
C GLY A 219 -7.85 -6.88 7.60
N GLY A 220 -7.44 -7.77 8.52
CA GLY A 220 -6.39 -8.76 8.29
C GLY A 220 -4.96 -8.21 8.37
N ARG A 221 -4.75 -6.92 8.72
CA ARG A 221 -3.43 -6.32 8.94
C ARG A 221 -3.45 -5.32 10.11
N LEU A 222 -2.31 -5.14 10.78
CA LEU A 222 -2.22 -4.39 12.03
C LEU A 222 -1.93 -2.89 11.87
N SER A 223 -1.33 -2.46 10.75
CA SER A 223 -0.68 -1.16 10.70
C SER A 223 -1.35 -0.14 9.79
N SER A 224 -1.34 -0.36 8.51
CA SER A 224 -1.92 0.55 7.53
C SER A 224 -2.65 -0.16 6.41
N VAL A 225 -3.44 0.60 5.67
CA VAL A 225 -4.04 0.15 4.40
C VAL A 225 -3.60 1.11 3.30
N LEU A 226 -3.05 0.56 2.24
CA LEU A 226 -2.77 1.25 0.99
C LEU A 226 -3.73 0.72 -0.07
N ASP A 227 -4.68 1.56 -0.48
CA ASP A 227 -5.64 1.22 -1.54
C ASP A 227 -5.28 1.95 -2.83
N VAL A 228 -4.92 1.16 -3.86
CA VAL A 228 -4.55 1.64 -5.18
C VAL A 228 -5.62 1.21 -6.17
N SER A 229 -6.27 2.18 -6.80
CA SER A 229 -7.30 1.93 -7.80
C SER A 229 -6.77 2.19 -9.21
N LEU A 230 -7.06 1.28 -10.15
CA LEU A 230 -6.73 1.45 -11.56
C LEU A 230 -7.72 2.39 -12.26
N ARG A 231 -7.23 3.09 -13.29
CA ARG A 231 -8.06 3.91 -14.19
C ARG A 231 -9.08 3.04 -14.93
N ASP A 232 -10.22 3.64 -15.22
CA ASP A 232 -11.30 2.95 -15.94
C ASP A 232 -11.10 2.94 -17.47
N GLY A 233 -10.16 3.75 -17.97
CA GLY A 233 -9.94 4.00 -19.39
C GLY A 233 -10.96 4.98 -20.00
N ASN A 234 -10.63 5.52 -21.15
CA ASN A 234 -11.39 6.57 -21.81
C ASN A 234 -12.65 6.00 -22.50
N TYR A 235 -13.84 6.47 -22.10
CA TYR A 235 -15.12 6.03 -22.69
C TYR A 235 -15.47 6.72 -24.02
N LYS A 236 -14.73 7.75 -24.43
CA LYS A 236 -15.12 8.64 -25.55
C LYS A 236 -14.19 8.58 -26.75
N THR A 237 -12.88 8.51 -26.48
CA THR A 237 -11.84 8.55 -27.52
C THR A 237 -10.69 7.62 -27.19
N PHE A 238 -9.98 7.14 -28.21
CA PHE A 238 -8.72 6.45 -28.03
C PHE A 238 -7.63 7.43 -27.61
N HIS A 239 -6.79 6.97 -26.70
CA HIS A 239 -5.68 7.71 -26.15
C HIS A 239 -4.50 6.77 -25.87
N GLY A 240 -3.29 7.27 -26.11
CA GLY A 240 -2.07 6.53 -25.82
C GLY A 240 -1.06 7.41 -25.09
N SER A 241 -0.36 6.85 -24.14
CA SER A 241 0.72 7.51 -23.40
C SER A 241 1.88 6.55 -23.14
N GLY A 242 3.06 7.10 -22.95
CA GLY A 242 4.22 6.27 -22.62
C GLY A 242 5.44 7.07 -22.22
N GLY A 243 6.47 6.32 -21.82
CA GLY A 243 7.76 6.87 -21.47
C GLY A 243 8.89 5.91 -21.82
N VAL A 244 10.00 6.48 -22.33
CA VAL A 244 11.25 5.77 -22.58
C VAL A 244 12.30 6.38 -21.66
N GLY A 245 12.69 5.63 -20.64
CA GLY A 245 13.67 6.05 -19.62
C GLY A 245 15.04 5.41 -19.83
N SER A 246 15.96 5.68 -18.91
CA SER A 246 17.35 5.16 -18.95
C SER A 246 17.41 3.63 -18.90
N ILE A 247 16.52 2.98 -18.13
CA ILE A 247 16.57 1.52 -17.89
C ILE A 247 15.23 0.80 -18.11
N ALA A 248 14.13 1.55 -18.28
CA ALA A 248 12.80 0.99 -18.44
C ALA A 248 11.97 1.80 -19.44
N SER A 249 11.00 1.14 -20.05
CA SER A 249 9.98 1.78 -20.90
C SER A 249 8.61 1.33 -20.46
N ARG A 250 7.63 2.24 -20.60
CA ARG A 250 6.23 1.98 -20.32
C ARG A 250 5.36 2.50 -21.47
N PHE A 251 4.23 1.83 -21.66
CA PHE A 251 3.26 2.22 -22.69
C PHE A 251 1.85 1.88 -22.22
N THR A 252 0.92 2.81 -22.41
CA THR A 252 -0.48 2.68 -22.02
C THR A 252 -1.36 3.03 -23.20
N VAL A 253 -2.37 2.21 -23.47
CA VAL A 253 -3.42 2.44 -24.47
C VAL A 253 -4.76 2.32 -23.80
N GLU A 254 -5.64 3.26 -24.06
CA GLU A 254 -7.00 3.27 -23.55
C GLU A 254 -8.00 3.77 -24.60
N GLY A 255 -9.24 3.38 -24.47
CA GLY A 255 -10.29 3.84 -25.37
C GLY A 255 -11.62 3.17 -25.17
N PRO A 256 -12.65 3.62 -25.94
CA PRO A 256 -13.96 3.00 -25.92
C PRO A 256 -13.96 1.69 -26.69
N ILE A 257 -14.51 0.64 -26.09
CA ILE A 257 -15.00 -0.57 -26.81
C ILE A 257 -16.35 -0.21 -27.43
N LYS A 258 -17.18 0.47 -26.64
CA LYS A 258 -18.46 1.07 -27.08
C LYS A 258 -18.58 2.43 -26.42
N LYS A 259 -18.67 3.50 -27.24
CA LYS A 259 -18.70 4.88 -26.76
C LYS A 259 -19.72 5.09 -25.66
N ASP A 260 -19.31 5.78 -24.58
CA ASP A 260 -20.07 6.09 -23.35
C ASP A 260 -20.64 4.88 -22.59
N THR A 261 -20.34 3.64 -23.03
CA THR A 261 -20.90 2.40 -22.47
C THR A 261 -19.81 1.45 -21.97
N ALA A 262 -18.74 1.23 -22.75
CA ALA A 262 -17.68 0.31 -22.43
C ALA A 262 -16.30 0.92 -22.77
N SER A 263 -15.34 0.72 -21.86
CA SER A 263 -13.96 1.21 -22.01
C SER A 263 -12.96 0.12 -21.69
N PHE A 264 -11.73 0.33 -22.13
CA PHE A 264 -10.59 -0.46 -21.74
C PHE A 264 -9.37 0.43 -21.48
N ILE A 265 -8.47 -0.05 -20.65
CA ILE A 265 -7.10 0.42 -20.49
C ILE A 265 -6.17 -0.78 -20.40
N ILE A 266 -5.06 -0.73 -21.13
CA ILE A 266 -3.98 -1.72 -21.07
C ILE A 266 -2.68 -0.94 -20.92
N SER A 267 -1.89 -1.28 -19.92
CA SER A 267 -0.63 -0.62 -19.62
C SER A 267 0.46 -1.66 -19.39
N GLY A 268 1.58 -1.54 -20.07
CA GLY A 268 2.74 -2.39 -19.93
C GLY A 268 3.99 -1.61 -19.57
N ARG A 269 4.89 -2.23 -18.78
CA ARG A 269 6.20 -1.72 -18.43
C ARG A 269 7.23 -2.85 -18.46
N ARG A 270 8.46 -2.57 -18.93
CA ARG A 270 9.58 -3.50 -18.88
C ARG A 270 10.89 -2.75 -18.66
N THR A 271 11.76 -3.33 -17.82
CA THR A 271 13.18 -2.92 -17.76
C THR A 271 13.99 -3.66 -18.82
N TYR A 272 15.06 -3.01 -19.28
CA TYR A 272 15.98 -3.56 -20.31
C TYR A 272 17.45 -3.42 -19.90
N ILE A 273 17.75 -3.34 -18.62
CA ILE A 273 19.12 -3.30 -18.11
C ILE A 273 19.89 -4.58 -18.47
N ASP A 274 19.17 -5.72 -18.54
CA ASP A 274 19.67 -7.00 -19.02
C ASP A 274 20.26 -6.90 -20.44
N ILE A 275 19.60 -6.14 -21.31
CA ILE A 275 20.05 -5.94 -22.71
C ILE A 275 21.19 -4.93 -22.76
N LEU A 276 21.08 -3.81 -22.05
CA LEU A 276 22.05 -2.71 -22.08
C LEU A 276 23.39 -3.11 -21.43
N ALA A 277 23.37 -3.87 -20.34
CA ALA A 277 24.55 -4.30 -19.62
C ALA A 277 25.23 -5.53 -20.25
N LYS A 278 24.51 -6.30 -21.08
CA LYS A 278 25.00 -7.54 -21.70
C LYS A 278 26.38 -7.42 -22.33
N PRO A 279 26.70 -6.41 -23.17
CA PRO A 279 28.03 -6.29 -23.80
C PRO A 279 29.17 -6.12 -22.79
N LEU A 280 28.91 -5.63 -21.58
CA LEU A 280 29.89 -5.46 -20.52
C LEU A 280 29.99 -6.72 -19.66
N ILE A 281 28.88 -7.35 -19.35
CA ILE A 281 28.77 -8.57 -18.53
C ILE A 281 29.39 -9.76 -19.24
N ASP A 282 29.10 -9.95 -20.53
CA ASP A 282 29.57 -11.10 -21.31
C ASP A 282 31.11 -11.10 -21.55
N ARG A 283 31.80 -9.98 -21.22
CA ARG A 283 33.27 -9.93 -21.25
C ARG A 283 33.96 -10.65 -20.09
N ASN A 284 33.23 -10.90 -19.00
CA ASN A 284 33.78 -11.56 -17.82
C ASN A 284 33.14 -12.93 -17.64
N PRO A 285 33.91 -14.04 -17.81
CA PRO A 285 33.40 -15.42 -17.71
C PRO A 285 32.75 -15.74 -16.36
N ASN A 286 33.16 -15.05 -15.29
CA ASN A 286 32.63 -15.25 -13.93
C ASN A 286 31.20 -14.74 -13.73
N ILE A 287 30.72 -13.87 -14.63
CA ILE A 287 29.39 -13.27 -14.56
C ILE A 287 28.65 -13.29 -15.89
N LYS A 288 29.21 -13.95 -16.91
CA LYS A 288 28.60 -14.06 -18.25
C LYS A 288 27.23 -14.70 -18.17
N GLY A 289 26.22 -14.08 -18.80
CA GLY A 289 24.83 -14.52 -18.73
C GLY A 289 24.12 -14.08 -17.46
N THR A 290 24.78 -13.33 -16.57
CA THR A 290 24.12 -12.67 -15.42
C THR A 290 23.24 -11.53 -15.92
N GLY A 291 22.03 -11.45 -15.41
CA GLY A 291 21.11 -10.39 -15.80
C GLY A 291 19.91 -10.27 -14.89
N TYR A 292 19.22 -9.14 -15.02
CA TYR A 292 17.98 -8.91 -14.32
C TYR A 292 17.01 -8.12 -15.22
N PHE A 293 15.78 -8.54 -15.25
CA PHE A 293 14.68 -7.75 -15.81
C PHE A 293 13.38 -7.99 -15.04
N PHE A 294 12.46 -7.02 -15.13
CA PHE A 294 11.07 -7.23 -14.77
C PHE A 294 10.15 -6.70 -15.85
N TYR A 295 8.93 -7.17 -15.84
CA TYR A 295 7.82 -6.61 -16.63
C TYR A 295 6.53 -6.59 -15.84
N ASP A 296 5.67 -5.63 -16.18
CA ASP A 296 4.32 -5.45 -15.66
C ASP A 296 3.33 -5.33 -16.80
N LEU A 297 2.17 -5.91 -16.59
CA LEU A 297 1.00 -5.72 -17.42
C LEU A 297 -0.21 -5.42 -16.53
N ASN A 298 -0.86 -4.30 -16.76
CA ASN A 298 -2.14 -3.95 -16.15
C ASN A 298 -3.20 -3.90 -17.24
N ALA A 299 -4.38 -4.45 -16.99
CA ALA A 299 -5.51 -4.38 -17.89
C ALA A 299 -6.80 -4.17 -17.09
N LYS A 300 -7.69 -3.28 -17.56
CA LYS A 300 -9.03 -3.10 -16.99
C LYS A 300 -10.04 -2.89 -18.09
N PHE A 301 -11.18 -3.56 -17.96
CA PHE A 301 -12.31 -3.47 -18.85
C PHE A 301 -13.55 -3.10 -18.04
N ASN A 302 -14.31 -2.13 -18.53
CA ASN A 302 -15.51 -1.66 -17.87
C ASN A 302 -16.69 -1.72 -18.85
N TYR A 303 -17.82 -2.17 -18.34
CA TYR A 303 -19.04 -2.26 -19.14
C TYR A 303 -20.26 -1.83 -18.31
N LYS A 304 -21.00 -0.86 -18.84
CA LYS A 304 -22.26 -0.38 -18.29
C LYS A 304 -23.41 -1.14 -18.94
N ILE A 305 -24.00 -2.11 -18.22
CA ILE A 305 -25.08 -2.96 -18.73
C ILE A 305 -26.38 -2.18 -18.88
N GLY A 306 -26.60 -1.18 -18.04
CA GLY A 306 -27.80 -0.36 -18.06
C GLY A 306 -27.62 0.93 -17.29
N LYS A 307 -28.70 1.44 -16.71
CA LYS A 307 -28.65 2.67 -15.88
C LYS A 307 -28.25 2.39 -14.43
N LYS A 308 -28.30 1.12 -14.00
CA LYS A 308 -28.10 0.72 -12.59
C LYS A 308 -26.98 -0.27 -12.39
N ASP A 309 -26.47 -0.89 -13.45
CA ASP A 309 -25.52 -1.99 -13.38
C ASP A 309 -24.23 -1.69 -14.14
N TRP A 310 -23.10 -1.93 -13.49
CA TRP A 310 -21.76 -1.87 -14.06
C TRP A 310 -20.97 -3.11 -13.71
N ILE A 311 -20.29 -3.66 -14.67
CA ILE A 311 -19.30 -4.73 -14.46
C ILE A 311 -17.93 -4.20 -14.85
N SER A 312 -16.93 -4.50 -14.04
CA SER A 312 -15.53 -4.28 -14.38
C SER A 312 -14.69 -5.52 -14.10
N VAL A 313 -13.70 -5.74 -14.97
CA VAL A 313 -12.68 -6.77 -14.80
C VAL A 313 -11.34 -6.06 -14.84
N SER A 314 -10.53 -6.24 -13.83
CA SER A 314 -9.14 -5.78 -13.80
C SER A 314 -8.19 -6.94 -13.56
N ALA A 315 -6.99 -6.86 -14.12
CA ALA A 315 -5.94 -7.83 -13.95
C ALA A 315 -4.57 -7.13 -13.90
N TYR A 316 -3.68 -7.68 -13.10
CA TYR A 316 -2.27 -7.31 -13.03
C TYR A 316 -1.42 -8.57 -13.12
N LEU A 317 -0.36 -8.51 -13.90
CA LEU A 317 0.67 -9.53 -14.01
C LEU A 317 2.04 -8.83 -13.92
N GLY A 318 2.81 -9.13 -12.89
CA GLY A 318 4.17 -8.66 -12.72
C GLY A 318 5.12 -9.81 -12.48
N ARG A 319 6.27 -9.79 -13.13
CA ARG A 319 7.29 -10.81 -12.97
C ARG A 319 8.69 -10.25 -13.04
N ASP A 320 9.50 -10.67 -12.09
CA ASP A 320 10.94 -10.45 -12.02
C ASP A 320 11.69 -11.72 -12.38
N VAL A 321 12.85 -11.57 -13.01
CA VAL A 321 13.78 -12.66 -13.27
C VAL A 321 15.20 -12.15 -13.02
N PHE A 322 15.83 -12.67 -11.97
CA PHE A 322 17.25 -12.53 -11.74
C PHE A 322 17.97 -13.83 -12.16
N SER A 323 19.04 -13.69 -12.91
CA SER A 323 19.88 -14.81 -13.33
C SER A 323 21.33 -14.48 -12.99
N PHE A 324 22.02 -15.41 -12.37
CA PHE A 324 23.47 -15.37 -12.16
C PHE A 324 24.10 -16.62 -12.77
N ASN A 325 25.16 -16.42 -13.54
CA ASN A 325 25.90 -17.52 -14.14
C ASN A 325 27.41 -17.28 -13.98
N ASN A 326 28.10 -18.28 -13.48
CA ASN A 326 29.55 -18.31 -13.39
C ASN A 326 30.06 -19.51 -14.21
N GLU A 327 30.40 -19.26 -15.47
CA GLU A 327 30.91 -20.34 -16.38
C GLU A 327 32.19 -20.95 -15.85
N SER A 328 33.09 -20.18 -15.18
CA SER A 328 34.35 -20.67 -14.62
C SER A 328 34.13 -21.65 -13.48
N ALA A 329 33.08 -21.48 -12.68
CA ALA A 329 32.75 -22.36 -11.58
C ALA A 329 31.70 -23.43 -11.98
N GLY A 330 31.19 -23.39 -13.21
CA GLY A 330 30.12 -24.28 -13.70
C GLY A 330 28.82 -24.13 -12.91
N PHE A 331 28.57 -22.97 -12.29
CA PHE A 331 27.41 -22.70 -11.40
C PHE A 331 26.46 -21.68 -12.02
N SER A 332 25.18 -22.00 -12.00
CA SER A 332 24.12 -21.08 -12.43
C SER A 332 23.02 -20.98 -11.38
N THR A 333 22.40 -19.81 -11.30
CA THR A 333 21.24 -19.55 -10.44
C THR A 333 20.21 -18.72 -11.20
N LYS A 334 18.92 -19.06 -11.01
CA LYS A 334 17.79 -18.31 -11.52
C LYS A 334 16.75 -18.11 -10.42
N ILE A 335 16.34 -16.88 -10.22
CA ILE A 335 15.41 -16.48 -9.18
C ILE A 335 14.25 -15.70 -9.83
N PRO A 336 13.17 -16.37 -10.26
CA PRO A 336 11.96 -15.71 -10.70
C PRO A 336 10.98 -15.52 -9.53
N TRP A 337 10.34 -14.33 -9.47
CA TRP A 337 9.21 -14.07 -8.57
C TRP A 337 8.20 -13.15 -9.21
N GLY A 338 6.99 -13.06 -8.64
CA GLY A 338 5.98 -12.13 -9.15
C GLY A 338 4.60 -12.32 -8.57
N ASN A 339 3.71 -11.40 -8.93
CA ASN A 339 2.31 -11.40 -8.56
C ASN A 339 1.42 -11.48 -9.80
N THR A 340 0.32 -12.22 -9.67
CA THR A 340 -0.82 -12.16 -10.57
C THR A 340 -2.05 -11.80 -9.74
N THR A 341 -2.75 -10.72 -10.07
CA THR A 341 -4.00 -10.38 -9.39
C THR A 341 -5.13 -10.15 -10.40
N SER A 342 -6.36 -10.45 -10.00
CA SER A 342 -7.54 -10.18 -10.80
C SER A 342 -8.73 -9.84 -9.92
N THR A 343 -9.55 -8.89 -10.37
CA THR A 343 -10.81 -8.52 -9.73
C THR A 343 -11.92 -8.51 -10.76
N LEU A 344 -12.99 -9.27 -10.50
CA LEU A 344 -14.28 -9.12 -11.17
C LEU A 344 -15.21 -8.38 -10.22
N ARG A 345 -15.76 -7.24 -10.63
CA ARG A 345 -16.61 -6.38 -9.81
C ARG A 345 -17.95 -6.17 -10.49
N TRP A 346 -19.01 -6.21 -9.68
CA TRP A 346 -20.36 -5.81 -10.05
C TRP A 346 -20.87 -4.74 -9.09
N ASN A 347 -21.29 -3.61 -9.64
CA ASN A 347 -21.93 -2.51 -8.92
C ASN A 347 -23.40 -2.42 -9.32
N HIS A 348 -24.28 -2.23 -8.34
CA HIS A 348 -25.73 -2.08 -8.57
C HIS A 348 -26.34 -0.96 -7.73
N ILE A 349 -27.21 -0.16 -8.32
CA ILE A 349 -28.02 0.84 -7.63
C ILE A 349 -29.42 0.26 -7.41
N PHE A 350 -29.69 -0.28 -6.21
CA PHE A 350 -31.02 -0.80 -5.85
C PHE A 350 -32.05 0.31 -5.80
N THR A 351 -31.74 1.37 -5.03
CA THR A 351 -32.58 2.56 -4.89
C THR A 351 -31.69 3.82 -4.91
N PRO A 352 -32.25 5.01 -5.04
CA PRO A 352 -31.47 6.24 -4.93
C PRO A 352 -30.64 6.37 -3.65
N LYS A 353 -31.01 5.63 -2.59
CA LYS A 353 -30.35 5.62 -1.28
C LYS A 353 -29.49 4.39 -1.01
N LEU A 354 -29.58 3.34 -1.84
CA LEU A 354 -28.92 2.07 -1.56
C LEU A 354 -28.08 1.63 -2.76
N PHE A 355 -26.76 1.67 -2.54
CA PHE A 355 -25.73 1.23 -3.47
C PHE A 355 -25.11 -0.09 -3.00
N PHE A 356 -24.85 -0.98 -3.94
CA PHE A 356 -24.23 -2.29 -3.71
C PHE A 356 -23.01 -2.48 -4.58
N ASN A 357 -21.99 -3.11 -4.02
CA ASN A 357 -20.76 -3.51 -4.70
C ASN A 357 -20.40 -4.94 -4.28
N SER A 358 -20.14 -5.82 -5.23
CA SER A 358 -19.65 -7.18 -4.98
C SER A 358 -18.44 -7.46 -5.87
N MET A 359 -17.46 -8.16 -5.31
CA MET A 359 -16.18 -8.43 -5.96
C MET A 359 -15.76 -9.87 -5.74
N LEU A 360 -15.30 -10.52 -6.81
CA LEU A 360 -14.51 -11.74 -6.75
C LEU A 360 -13.05 -11.33 -7.00
N THR A 361 -12.15 -11.78 -6.14
CA THR A 361 -10.73 -11.43 -6.20
C THR A 361 -9.87 -12.70 -6.29
N PHE A 362 -8.80 -12.61 -7.04
CA PHE A 362 -7.81 -13.65 -7.17
C PHE A 362 -6.40 -13.06 -7.00
N THR A 363 -5.57 -13.69 -6.20
CA THR A 363 -4.14 -13.36 -6.07
C THR A 363 -3.31 -14.63 -6.13
N ASP A 364 -2.19 -14.59 -6.84
CA ASP A 364 -1.17 -15.63 -6.85
C ASP A 364 0.21 -14.97 -6.78
N TYR A 365 0.86 -15.06 -5.63
CA TYR A 365 2.25 -14.66 -5.44
C TYR A 365 3.12 -15.90 -5.43
N THR A 366 4.17 -15.92 -6.28
CA THR A 366 5.11 -17.00 -6.35
C THR A 366 6.54 -16.49 -6.33
N PHE A 367 7.39 -17.22 -5.63
CA PHE A 367 8.84 -17.09 -5.63
C PHE A 367 9.44 -18.46 -5.95
N SER A 368 10.49 -18.49 -6.76
CA SER A 368 11.30 -19.70 -6.96
C SER A 368 12.78 -19.34 -6.91
N PHE A 369 13.57 -20.28 -6.45
CA PHE A 369 15.02 -20.30 -6.55
C PHE A 369 15.42 -21.58 -7.26
N GLU A 370 16.22 -21.48 -8.29
CA GLU A 370 16.82 -22.61 -8.99
C GLU A 370 18.33 -22.37 -9.02
N GLY A 371 19.11 -23.31 -8.52
CA GLY A 371 20.56 -23.24 -8.54
C GLY A 371 21.13 -24.59 -8.90
N GLY A 372 22.21 -24.61 -9.67
CA GLY A 372 22.80 -25.90 -10.09
C GLY A 372 24.21 -25.76 -10.60
N ALA A 373 24.88 -26.92 -10.62
CA ALA A 373 26.21 -27.07 -11.19
C ALA A 373 26.21 -28.35 -12.04
N SER A 374 26.66 -28.24 -13.30
CA SER A 374 26.58 -29.31 -14.28
C SER A 374 25.15 -29.82 -14.45
N ASP A 375 24.90 -31.10 -14.29
CA ASP A 375 23.59 -31.74 -14.44
C ASP A 375 22.76 -31.75 -13.16
N PHE A 376 23.32 -31.29 -12.03
CA PHE A 376 22.60 -31.24 -10.77
C PHE A 376 21.90 -29.89 -10.61
N VAL A 377 20.57 -29.88 -10.40
CA VAL A 377 19.74 -28.71 -10.12
C VAL A 377 19.04 -28.92 -8.81
N PHE A 378 19.12 -27.90 -7.96
CA PHE A 378 18.32 -27.78 -6.73
C PHE A 378 17.37 -26.62 -6.89
N GLY A 379 16.12 -26.79 -6.52
CA GLY A 379 15.11 -25.76 -6.58
C GLY A 379 14.30 -25.64 -5.29
N LEU A 380 13.85 -24.41 -5.02
CA LEU A 380 12.94 -24.07 -3.95
C LEU A 380 11.80 -23.23 -4.51
N LYS A 381 10.56 -23.54 -4.13
CA LYS A 381 9.38 -22.78 -4.51
C LYS A 381 8.55 -22.42 -3.29
N SER A 382 8.18 -21.14 -3.19
CA SER A 382 7.32 -20.60 -2.13
C SER A 382 6.24 -19.70 -2.72
N GLY A 383 5.11 -19.52 -2.02
CA GLY A 383 4.06 -18.64 -2.49
C GLY A 383 2.78 -18.66 -1.64
N ILE A 384 1.86 -17.81 -2.04
CA ILE A 384 0.51 -17.73 -1.47
C ILE A 384 -0.50 -17.43 -2.58
N ARG A 385 -1.60 -18.16 -2.57
CA ARG A 385 -2.71 -17.99 -3.51
C ARG A 385 -4.01 -17.78 -2.77
N ASP A 386 -4.76 -16.76 -3.18
CA ASP A 386 -6.05 -16.39 -2.58
C ASP A 386 -7.18 -16.41 -3.58
N TYR A 387 -8.33 -16.86 -3.11
CA TYR A 387 -9.63 -16.71 -3.76
C TYR A 387 -10.55 -15.96 -2.80
N GLY A 388 -10.97 -14.75 -3.18
CA GLY A 388 -11.75 -13.88 -2.31
C GLY A 388 -13.14 -13.54 -2.88
N TRP A 389 -14.09 -13.33 -1.98
CA TRP A 389 -15.39 -12.75 -2.27
C TRP A 389 -15.73 -11.68 -1.25
N LYS A 390 -15.90 -10.45 -1.72
CA LYS A 390 -16.21 -9.28 -0.90
C LYS A 390 -17.50 -8.65 -1.36
N SER A 391 -18.32 -8.18 -0.43
CA SER A 391 -19.54 -7.44 -0.75
C SER A 391 -19.72 -6.29 0.21
N GLN A 392 -20.20 -5.16 -0.31
CA GLN A 392 -20.44 -3.95 0.46
C GLN A 392 -21.74 -3.29 0.04
N TRP A 393 -22.53 -2.92 1.01
CA TRP A 393 -23.70 -2.09 0.90
C TRP A 393 -23.39 -0.69 1.42
N SER A 394 -23.92 0.34 0.75
CA SER A 394 -23.83 1.73 1.21
C SER A 394 -25.25 2.31 1.21
N TYR A 395 -25.72 2.71 2.38
CA TYR A 395 -27.05 3.25 2.60
C TYR A 395 -26.98 4.68 3.08
N PHE A 396 -27.74 5.55 2.46
CA PHE A 396 -27.80 7.01 2.72
C PHE A 396 -29.20 7.38 3.24
N PRO A 397 -29.52 7.11 4.54
CA PRO A 397 -30.85 7.38 5.09
C PRO A 397 -31.19 8.87 5.12
N THR A 398 -30.22 9.68 5.52
CA THR A 398 -30.30 11.14 5.65
C THR A 398 -29.05 11.80 5.05
N PRO A 399 -29.04 13.13 4.83
CA PRO A 399 -27.84 13.82 4.36
C PRO A 399 -26.64 13.70 5.30
N ASN A 400 -26.93 13.54 6.60
CA ASN A 400 -25.95 13.58 7.68
C ASN A 400 -25.47 12.18 8.10
N GLN A 401 -25.95 11.11 7.43
CA GLN A 401 -25.65 9.75 7.85
C GLN A 401 -25.41 8.83 6.66
N LYS A 402 -24.35 8.02 6.77
CA LYS A 402 -23.97 7.04 5.78
C LYS A 402 -23.59 5.72 6.45
N ILE A 403 -24.42 4.73 6.26
CA ILE A 403 -24.23 3.40 6.83
C ILE A 403 -23.64 2.47 5.76
N LYS A 404 -22.57 1.77 6.12
CA LYS A 404 -21.94 0.74 5.30
C LYS A 404 -21.96 -0.58 6.05
N TRP A 405 -22.25 -1.68 5.37
CA TRP A 405 -22.08 -3.02 5.92
C TRP A 405 -21.70 -4.00 4.81
N GLY A 406 -21.19 -5.13 5.20
CA GLY A 406 -20.79 -6.12 4.21
C GLY A 406 -20.10 -7.32 4.82
N TRP A 407 -19.57 -8.15 3.94
CA TRP A 407 -18.75 -9.29 4.29
C TRP A 407 -17.53 -9.38 3.40
N ASP A 408 -16.53 -10.09 3.91
CA ASP A 408 -15.26 -10.39 3.27
C ASP A 408 -14.94 -11.86 3.56
N TYR A 409 -14.67 -12.63 2.52
CA TYR A 409 -14.25 -14.01 2.65
C TYR A 409 -13.07 -14.28 1.73
N THR A 410 -12.02 -14.92 2.26
CA THR A 410 -10.84 -15.32 1.49
C THR A 410 -10.43 -16.74 1.87
N TYR A 411 -10.22 -17.57 0.84
CA TYR A 411 -9.58 -18.87 0.96
C TYR A 411 -8.13 -18.74 0.56
N HIS A 412 -7.22 -19.10 1.46
CA HIS A 412 -5.78 -19.01 1.28
C HIS A 412 -5.16 -20.39 1.10
N ILE A 413 -4.24 -20.49 0.15
CA ILE A 413 -3.38 -21.65 -0.09
C ILE A 413 -1.93 -21.18 0.02
N PHE A 414 -1.24 -21.64 1.05
CA PHE A 414 0.18 -21.35 1.25
C PHE A 414 1.03 -22.52 0.69
N THR A 415 2.13 -22.14 0.07
CA THR A 415 3.20 -23.05 -0.34
C THR A 415 4.46 -22.57 0.37
N PRO A 416 4.73 -23.01 1.61
CA PRO A 416 5.81 -22.41 2.40
C PRO A 416 7.15 -22.76 1.80
N ASN A 417 7.63 -23.87 1.61
CA ASN A 417 8.98 -24.23 1.14
C ASN A 417 8.98 -25.58 0.42
N ASN A 418 8.61 -25.60 -0.84
CA ASN A 418 8.68 -26.82 -1.63
C ASN A 418 10.05 -26.91 -2.32
N SER A 419 10.87 -27.85 -1.90
CA SER A 419 12.17 -28.11 -2.52
C SER A 419 12.11 -29.32 -3.45
N TYR A 420 12.90 -29.26 -4.50
CA TYR A 420 13.11 -30.34 -5.44
C TYR A 420 14.59 -30.40 -5.86
N ALA A 421 15.03 -31.55 -6.28
CA ALA A 421 16.34 -31.69 -6.88
C ALA A 421 16.23 -32.60 -8.09
N SER A 422 17.11 -32.40 -9.08
CA SER A 422 17.25 -33.31 -10.23
C SER A 422 18.71 -33.47 -10.62
N SER A 423 19.06 -34.59 -11.21
CA SER A 423 20.36 -34.83 -11.78
C SER A 423 20.19 -35.56 -13.12
N GLY A 424 20.50 -34.90 -14.22
CA GLY A 424 20.16 -35.38 -15.56
C GLY A 424 18.63 -35.60 -15.68
N ASP A 425 18.23 -36.77 -16.13
CA ASP A 425 16.83 -37.19 -16.28
C ASP A 425 16.20 -37.75 -14.99
N THR A 426 16.92 -37.73 -13.86
CA THR A 426 16.44 -38.26 -12.58
C THR A 426 15.94 -37.14 -11.69
N ASP A 427 14.64 -37.11 -11.42
CA ASP A 427 14.03 -36.20 -10.44
C ASP A 427 14.03 -36.82 -9.04
N PHE A 428 14.64 -36.13 -8.08
CA PHE A 428 14.54 -36.46 -6.66
C PHE A 428 13.35 -35.73 -6.07
N ASN A 429 12.24 -36.42 -5.94
CA ASN A 429 11.08 -35.89 -5.27
C ASN A 429 11.36 -35.89 -3.75
N LEU A 430 11.62 -34.74 -3.18
CA LEU A 430 11.90 -34.58 -1.75
C LEU A 430 10.61 -34.65 -0.90
N ASP A 431 9.51 -35.14 -1.46
CA ASP A 431 8.18 -35.42 -0.89
C ASP A 431 7.62 -34.33 0.10
N ASN A 432 8.06 -33.08 -0.07
CA ASN A 432 7.72 -32.00 0.84
C ASN A 432 6.77 -30.98 0.20
N THR A 433 5.71 -31.45 -0.48
CA THR A 433 4.67 -30.57 -1.01
C THR A 433 3.64 -30.20 0.06
N SER A 434 4.09 -29.71 1.22
CA SER A 434 3.14 -29.24 2.24
C SER A 434 2.43 -27.98 1.76
N ARG A 435 1.14 -28.10 1.47
CA ARG A 435 0.24 -26.95 1.28
C ARG A 435 -0.51 -26.72 2.58
N LEU A 436 -0.52 -25.47 3.03
CA LEU A 436 -1.32 -25.09 4.19
C LEU A 436 -2.55 -24.33 3.69
N ASN A 437 -3.70 -24.68 4.22
CA ASN A 437 -4.98 -24.12 3.78
C ASN A 437 -5.66 -23.39 4.92
N SER A 438 -6.21 -22.20 4.65
CA SER A 438 -6.97 -21.49 5.66
C SER A 438 -8.12 -20.67 5.05
N HIS A 439 -9.12 -20.43 5.88
CA HIS A 439 -10.27 -19.61 5.58
C HIS A 439 -10.26 -18.37 6.47
N GLU A 440 -10.37 -17.19 5.88
CA GLU A 440 -10.58 -15.94 6.61
C GLU A 440 -11.93 -15.37 6.18
N ALA A 441 -12.83 -15.12 7.14
CA ALA A 441 -14.13 -14.54 6.91
C ALA A 441 -14.34 -13.36 7.85
N ALA A 442 -15.07 -12.34 7.40
CA ALA A 442 -15.45 -11.23 8.27
C ALA A 442 -16.80 -10.64 7.85
N VAL A 443 -17.50 -10.10 8.85
CA VAL A 443 -18.66 -9.23 8.64
C VAL A 443 -18.39 -7.89 9.31
N TYR A 444 -18.95 -6.82 8.75
CA TYR A 444 -18.75 -5.50 9.31
C TYR A 444 -19.95 -4.60 9.10
N ILE A 445 -20.05 -3.61 9.99
CA ILE A 445 -20.96 -2.46 9.90
C ILE A 445 -20.22 -1.20 10.31
N GLN A 446 -20.52 -0.09 9.67
CA GLN A 446 -19.93 1.22 9.96
C GLN A 446 -20.97 2.30 9.71
N ASP A 447 -21.06 3.29 10.61
CA ASP A 447 -21.90 4.47 10.50
C ASP A 447 -21.04 5.74 10.56
N GLU A 448 -21.04 6.50 9.48
CA GLU A 448 -20.49 7.86 9.40
C GLU A 448 -21.65 8.84 9.67
N TRP A 449 -21.64 9.51 10.82
CA TRP A 449 -22.74 10.35 11.29
C TRP A 449 -22.27 11.78 11.61
N ASP A 450 -22.79 12.74 10.88
CA ASP A 450 -22.72 14.18 11.18
C ASP A 450 -23.79 14.49 12.22
N VAL A 451 -23.44 14.42 13.53
CA VAL A 451 -24.37 14.61 14.65
C VAL A 451 -24.91 16.03 14.65
N ASN A 452 -24.00 17.01 14.46
CA ASN A 452 -24.29 18.43 14.28
C ASN A 452 -23.13 19.11 13.54
N GLU A 453 -23.15 20.43 13.39
CA GLU A 453 -22.12 21.21 12.70
C GLU A 453 -20.71 21.01 13.29
N PHE A 454 -20.62 20.79 14.62
CA PHE A 454 -19.36 20.68 15.34
C PHE A 454 -18.89 19.23 15.47
N LEU A 455 -19.80 18.29 15.68
CA LEU A 455 -19.48 16.90 16.00
C LEU A 455 -19.82 15.95 14.86
N LYS A 456 -18.81 15.23 14.39
CA LYS A 456 -18.95 14.07 13.49
C LYS A 456 -18.38 12.82 14.13
N LEU A 457 -19.10 11.72 14.04
CA LEU A 457 -18.71 10.42 14.54
C LEU A 457 -18.55 9.43 13.38
N ASN A 458 -17.61 8.50 13.54
CA ASN A 458 -17.51 7.33 12.69
C ASN A 458 -17.35 6.12 13.63
N ILE A 459 -18.37 5.29 13.67
CA ILE A 459 -18.48 4.13 14.56
C ILE A 459 -18.58 2.89 13.70
N GLY A 460 -17.70 1.94 13.92
CA GLY A 460 -17.65 0.71 13.16
C GLY A 460 -17.31 -0.49 14.01
N LEU A 461 -17.80 -1.62 13.57
CA LEU A 461 -17.50 -2.94 14.12
C LEU A 461 -17.19 -3.89 12.98
N ARG A 462 -16.12 -4.64 13.12
CA ARG A 462 -15.78 -5.79 12.29
C ARG A 462 -15.61 -7.00 13.19
N GLU A 463 -16.21 -8.10 12.81
CA GLU A 463 -15.98 -9.42 13.42
C GLU A 463 -15.34 -10.30 12.37
N SER A 464 -14.19 -10.89 12.70
CA SER A 464 -13.44 -11.76 11.82
C SER A 464 -13.31 -13.15 12.40
N TYR A 465 -13.30 -14.15 11.54
CA TYR A 465 -13.11 -15.55 11.87
C TYR A 465 -12.05 -16.14 10.96
N PHE A 466 -11.08 -16.82 11.58
CA PHE A 466 -10.01 -17.50 10.86
C PHE A 466 -10.01 -18.97 11.23
N LEU A 467 -9.84 -19.84 10.22
CA LEU A 467 -9.80 -21.29 10.35
C LEU A 467 -8.64 -21.85 9.53
N HIS A 468 -7.66 -22.45 10.21
CA HIS A 468 -6.59 -23.24 9.59
C HIS A 468 -7.04 -24.70 9.53
N VAL A 469 -6.96 -25.30 8.33
CA VAL A 469 -7.38 -26.70 8.11
C VAL A 469 -6.22 -27.52 7.53
N GLY A 470 -6.16 -28.82 7.91
CA GLY A 470 -5.23 -29.81 7.35
C GLY A 470 -5.49 -30.12 5.88
N SER A 471 -4.63 -30.80 5.22
CA SER A 471 -3.57 -31.73 5.67
C SER A 471 -2.38 -30.99 6.30
N PHE A 472 -2.03 -31.36 7.54
CA PHE A 472 -0.97 -30.69 8.28
C PHE A 472 -0.37 -31.63 9.33
N ASP A 473 0.96 -31.67 9.45
CA ASP A 473 1.70 -32.40 10.47
C ASP A 473 2.29 -31.43 11.49
N ARG A 474 1.90 -31.60 12.76
CA ARG A 474 2.45 -30.82 13.88
C ARG A 474 3.61 -31.57 14.50
N TYR A 475 4.80 -31.00 14.42
CA TYR A 475 6.01 -31.52 15.09
C TYR A 475 6.19 -30.83 16.44
N TYR A 476 6.20 -31.63 17.49
CA TYR A 476 6.41 -31.17 18.87
C TYR A 476 7.66 -31.84 19.46
N TYR A 477 8.56 -31.05 20.01
CA TYR A 477 9.80 -31.49 20.66
C TYR A 477 9.70 -31.30 22.18
N PRO A 478 9.35 -32.33 22.97
CA PRO A 478 9.11 -32.20 24.41
C PRO A 478 10.34 -31.70 25.19
N ASN A 479 11.55 -32.13 24.78
CA ASN A 479 12.83 -31.81 25.42
C ASN A 479 13.64 -30.74 24.64
N GLY A 480 13.00 -29.96 23.80
CA GLY A 480 13.67 -29.03 22.89
C GLY A 480 14.27 -29.74 21.65
N LYS A 481 14.54 -28.95 20.61
CA LYS A 481 15.17 -29.43 19.38
C LYS A 481 16.69 -29.42 19.56
N GLY A 482 17.28 -30.60 19.69
CA GLY A 482 18.74 -30.80 19.77
C GLY A 482 19.17 -32.05 19.00
N GLY A 483 20.48 -32.28 18.83
CA GLY A 483 21.00 -33.43 18.09
C GLY A 483 20.40 -34.75 18.58
N GLY A 484 19.66 -35.45 17.69
CA GLY A 484 19.00 -36.72 17.99
C GLY A 484 17.60 -36.61 18.63
N SER A 485 17.02 -35.42 18.79
CA SER A 485 15.65 -35.29 19.29
C SER A 485 14.63 -35.82 18.29
N VAL A 486 13.78 -36.77 18.76
CA VAL A 486 12.67 -37.29 17.94
C VAL A 486 11.41 -36.49 18.27
N PRO A 487 10.75 -35.87 17.29
CA PRO A 487 9.50 -35.16 17.53
C PRO A 487 8.34 -36.14 17.76
N GLN A 488 7.37 -35.70 18.56
CA GLN A 488 6.03 -36.25 18.53
C GLN A 488 5.27 -35.60 17.36
N ILE A 489 4.65 -36.40 16.51
CA ILE A 489 3.94 -35.92 15.32
C ILE A 489 2.43 -36.10 15.56
N THR A 490 1.69 -35.00 15.46
CA THR A 490 0.22 -35.05 15.39
C THR A 490 -0.18 -34.79 13.96
N HIS A 491 -0.86 -35.74 13.37
CA HIS A 491 -1.33 -35.67 11.99
C HIS A 491 -2.77 -35.15 11.93
N TYR A 492 -3.00 -34.09 11.15
CA TYR A 492 -4.33 -33.54 10.83
C TYR A 492 -4.70 -33.92 9.40
N GLY A 493 -5.81 -34.64 9.21
CA GLY A 493 -6.32 -35.07 7.91
C GLY A 493 -6.82 -33.89 7.05
N ASN A 494 -7.12 -34.16 5.78
CA ASN A 494 -7.61 -33.14 4.86
C ASN A 494 -8.92 -32.52 5.35
N GLY A 495 -8.95 -31.19 5.50
CA GLY A 495 -10.09 -30.40 6.01
C GLY A 495 -10.29 -30.51 7.54
N GLU A 496 -9.47 -31.25 8.26
CA GLU A 496 -9.50 -31.29 9.72
C GLU A 496 -9.03 -29.97 10.33
N LYS A 497 -9.72 -29.53 11.38
CA LYS A 497 -9.39 -28.28 12.07
C LYS A 497 -8.06 -28.36 12.82
N VAL A 498 -7.10 -27.50 12.45
CA VAL A 498 -5.82 -27.31 13.14
C VAL A 498 -5.94 -26.22 14.21
N ALA A 499 -6.47 -25.07 13.83
CA ALA A 499 -6.68 -23.94 14.75
C ALA A 499 -7.81 -23.03 14.23
N ASP A 500 -8.54 -22.39 15.15
CA ASP A 500 -9.53 -21.38 14.81
C ASP A 500 -9.48 -20.20 15.78
N TYR A 501 -9.81 -18.98 15.26
CA TYR A 501 -9.73 -17.74 16.01
C TYR A 501 -10.84 -16.78 15.64
N PHE A 502 -11.36 -16.06 16.65
CA PHE A 502 -12.31 -14.96 16.48
C PHE A 502 -11.63 -13.61 16.77
N GLY A 503 -11.88 -12.62 15.94
CA GLY A 503 -11.42 -11.27 16.11
C GLY A 503 -12.58 -10.28 16.27
N PHE A 504 -12.64 -9.60 17.42
CA PHE A 504 -13.57 -8.49 17.65
C PHE A 504 -12.83 -7.16 17.48
N GLU A 505 -13.19 -6.39 16.42
CA GLU A 505 -12.46 -5.23 15.94
C GLU A 505 -13.33 -3.95 15.98
N PRO A 506 -13.56 -3.37 17.18
CA PRO A 506 -14.24 -2.08 17.29
C PRO A 506 -13.35 -0.95 16.75
N ARG A 507 -13.96 0.01 16.04
CA ARG A 507 -13.32 1.19 15.47
C ARG A 507 -14.21 2.39 15.71
N ILE A 508 -13.67 3.40 16.38
CA ILE A 508 -14.41 4.61 16.74
C ILE A 508 -13.50 5.79 16.44
N SER A 509 -14.02 6.78 15.74
CA SER A 509 -13.37 8.06 15.58
C SER A 509 -14.38 9.21 15.70
N ALA A 510 -13.92 10.30 16.26
CA ALA A 510 -14.71 11.51 16.46
C ALA A 510 -13.94 12.73 15.97
N ARG A 511 -14.64 13.70 15.40
CA ARG A 511 -14.11 15.00 15.02
C ARG A 511 -14.96 16.08 15.71
N TRP A 512 -14.29 16.97 16.41
CA TRP A 512 -14.87 18.22 16.92
C TRP A 512 -14.31 19.39 16.13
N MET A 513 -15.17 20.16 15.48
CA MET A 513 -14.82 21.35 14.72
C MET A 513 -15.03 22.61 15.58
N PHE A 514 -14.07 23.51 15.55
CA PHE A 514 -14.16 24.83 16.19
C PHE A 514 -14.73 25.89 15.23
N PRO A 515 -15.22 27.02 15.77
CA PRO A 515 -15.75 28.09 14.92
C PRO A 515 -14.77 28.71 13.94
N ASP A 516 -13.45 28.54 14.16
CA ASP A 516 -12.37 28.98 13.26
C ASP A 516 -12.02 27.92 12.19
N GLU A 517 -12.90 26.94 12.00
CA GLU A 517 -12.77 25.83 11.05
C GLU A 517 -11.56 24.91 11.33
N SER A 518 -10.87 25.06 12.46
CA SER A 518 -9.92 24.07 12.94
C SER A 518 -10.65 22.87 13.58
N SER A 519 -10.00 21.74 13.75
CA SER A 519 -10.62 20.56 14.36
C SER A 519 -9.68 19.76 15.23
N ILE A 520 -10.22 19.16 16.27
CA ILE A 520 -9.59 18.07 17.02
C ILE A 520 -10.26 16.75 16.60
N LYS A 521 -9.44 15.75 16.35
CA LYS A 521 -9.90 14.38 16.07
C LYS A 521 -9.32 13.44 17.10
N ALA A 522 -10.09 12.43 17.47
CA ALA A 522 -9.65 11.35 18.32
C ALA A 522 -10.16 10.01 17.75
N GLY A 523 -9.40 8.95 17.91
CA GLY A 523 -9.79 7.63 17.40
C GLY A 523 -9.14 6.48 18.14
N TYR A 524 -9.87 5.37 18.14
CA TYR A 524 -9.47 4.07 18.62
C TYR A 524 -9.78 3.03 17.56
N MET A 525 -8.85 2.08 17.34
CA MET A 525 -9.10 0.91 16.52
C MET A 525 -8.38 -0.31 17.08
N ARG A 526 -9.02 -1.47 16.91
CA ARG A 526 -8.42 -2.78 17.13
C ARG A 526 -8.38 -3.54 15.82
N ASN A 527 -7.24 -4.18 15.54
CA ASN A 527 -7.05 -4.98 14.34
C ASN A 527 -6.46 -6.35 14.71
N PHE A 528 -6.81 -7.37 13.90
CA PHE A 528 -6.21 -8.70 13.92
C PHE A 528 -5.50 -8.98 12.62
N GLN A 529 -4.45 -9.81 12.68
CA GLN A 529 -3.73 -10.33 11.52
C GLN A 529 -3.53 -11.82 11.69
N TYR A 530 -3.97 -12.59 10.69
CA TYR A 530 -3.96 -14.05 10.69
C TYR A 530 -2.91 -14.65 9.77
N ILE A 531 -2.32 -13.84 8.90
CA ILE A 531 -1.32 -14.22 7.90
C ILE A 531 -0.05 -13.44 8.18
N HIS A 532 1.07 -14.14 8.34
CA HIS A 532 2.33 -13.60 8.81
C HIS A 532 3.43 -13.79 7.78
N LEU A 533 4.27 -12.77 7.57
CA LEU A 533 5.51 -12.86 6.81
C LEU A 533 6.69 -12.93 7.77
N ASN A 534 7.38 -14.05 7.76
CA ASN A 534 8.58 -14.21 8.54
C ASN A 534 9.82 -13.84 7.70
N SER A 535 10.52 -12.79 8.13
CA SER A 535 11.71 -12.25 7.44
C SER A 535 12.89 -12.15 8.39
N PHE A 536 14.06 -12.56 7.91
CA PHE A 536 15.35 -12.37 8.58
C PHE A 536 15.93 -10.97 8.36
N SER A 537 15.51 -10.32 7.28
CA SER A 537 15.99 -9.00 6.88
C SER A 537 15.09 -7.88 7.45
N PRO A 538 15.63 -6.70 7.72
CA PRO A 538 14.80 -5.49 7.92
C PRO A 538 14.04 -5.08 6.65
N THR A 539 14.47 -5.55 5.48
CA THR A 539 13.81 -5.34 4.20
C THR A 539 13.13 -6.63 3.77
N SER A 540 11.86 -6.56 3.34
CA SER A 540 11.18 -7.74 2.79
C SER A 540 11.89 -8.22 1.52
N LEU A 541 12.22 -9.50 1.50
CA LEU A 541 12.84 -10.16 0.35
C LEU A 541 11.84 -11.10 -0.31
N PRO A 542 11.99 -11.39 -1.59
CA PRO A 542 11.14 -12.40 -2.25
C PRO A 542 11.22 -13.78 -1.60
N THR A 543 12.32 -14.08 -0.89
CA THR A 543 12.56 -15.33 -0.16
C THR A 543 11.78 -15.44 1.14
N ASP A 544 11.15 -14.36 1.63
CA ASP A 544 10.37 -14.38 2.86
C ASP A 544 9.11 -15.23 2.69
N ILE A 545 8.73 -15.93 3.76
CA ILE A 545 7.71 -16.97 3.71
C ILE A 545 6.43 -16.51 4.38
N TRP A 546 5.30 -16.62 3.66
CA TRP A 546 3.98 -16.39 4.19
C TRP A 546 3.42 -17.64 4.87
N LEU A 547 2.93 -17.48 6.08
CA LEU A 547 2.37 -18.55 6.91
C LEU A 547 1.03 -18.14 7.52
N PRO A 548 0.08 -19.09 7.67
CA PRO A 548 -1.14 -18.89 8.44
C PRO A 548 -0.87 -18.89 9.95
N SER A 549 -1.79 -18.34 10.71
CA SER A 549 -1.87 -18.61 12.15
C SER A 549 -2.11 -20.09 12.41
N THR A 550 -1.45 -20.62 13.44
CA THR A 550 -1.55 -22.01 13.90
C THR A 550 -1.91 -22.03 15.37
N ASP A 551 -2.06 -23.20 15.97
CA ASP A 551 -2.23 -23.39 17.42
C ASP A 551 -1.10 -22.75 18.23
N ARG A 552 0.12 -22.64 17.67
CA ARG A 552 1.30 -22.04 18.29
C ARG A 552 1.51 -20.59 17.86
N HIS A 553 1.44 -20.30 16.57
CA HIS A 553 1.53 -18.95 16.03
C HIS A 553 0.13 -18.30 16.03
N GLN A 554 -0.29 -17.83 17.20
CA GLN A 554 -1.59 -17.18 17.37
C GLN A 554 -1.67 -15.88 16.55
N PRO A 555 -2.89 -15.42 16.21
CA PRO A 555 -3.08 -14.16 15.48
C PRO A 555 -2.41 -12.99 16.20
N GLN A 556 -1.72 -12.17 15.44
CA GLN A 556 -1.25 -10.89 15.95
C GLN A 556 -2.44 -9.95 16.12
N ARG A 557 -2.39 -9.12 17.18
CA ARG A 557 -3.43 -8.14 17.49
C ARG A 557 -2.79 -6.79 17.80
N SER A 558 -3.42 -5.71 17.38
CA SER A 558 -3.02 -4.36 17.78
C SER A 558 -4.20 -3.55 18.30
N ASN A 559 -3.94 -2.66 19.27
CA ASN A 559 -4.82 -1.56 19.64
C ASN A 559 -4.08 -0.26 19.31
N GLN A 560 -4.73 0.66 18.62
CA GLN A 560 -4.17 1.95 18.30
C GLN A 560 -5.08 3.07 18.80
N TYR A 561 -4.49 4.04 19.49
CA TYR A 561 -5.10 5.26 19.97
C TYR A 561 -4.45 6.43 19.25
N SER A 562 -5.23 7.39 18.82
CA SER A 562 -4.71 8.57 18.13
C SER A 562 -5.51 9.80 18.49
N VAL A 563 -4.82 10.94 18.58
CA VAL A 563 -5.44 12.28 18.73
C VAL A 563 -4.68 13.24 17.82
N GLY A 564 -5.40 14.16 17.16
CA GLY A 564 -4.76 15.12 16.25
C GLY A 564 -5.49 16.45 16.22
N TYR A 565 -4.72 17.52 15.99
CA TYR A 565 -5.21 18.87 15.72
C TYR A 565 -4.94 19.21 14.25
N PHE A 566 -5.95 19.76 13.58
CA PHE A 566 -5.95 20.08 12.15
C PHE A 566 -6.41 21.52 11.95
N ARG A 567 -5.65 22.27 11.16
CA ARG A 567 -5.99 23.65 10.82
C ARG A 567 -5.50 23.98 9.42
N ASN A 568 -6.35 24.66 8.67
CA ASN A 568 -6.01 25.21 7.36
C ASN A 568 -5.88 26.71 7.42
N PHE A 569 -5.04 27.27 6.55
CA PHE A 569 -4.80 28.69 6.47
C PHE A 569 -4.92 29.18 5.04
N ASN A 570 -5.20 30.48 4.89
CA ASN A 570 -5.22 31.18 3.61
C ASN A 570 -6.14 30.51 2.58
N GLN A 571 -7.42 30.32 2.94
CA GLN A 571 -8.43 29.66 2.09
C GLN A 571 -7.98 28.26 1.62
N ASP A 572 -7.56 27.42 2.55
CA ASP A 572 -7.09 26.05 2.32
C ASP A 572 -5.85 25.90 1.42
N GLN A 573 -5.11 27.00 1.15
CA GLN A 573 -3.83 26.90 0.45
C GLN A 573 -2.78 26.14 1.27
N TRP A 574 -2.84 26.27 2.60
CA TRP A 574 -1.98 25.58 3.54
C TRP A 574 -2.80 24.65 4.41
N GLU A 575 -2.46 23.37 4.38
CA GLU A 575 -3.03 22.33 5.24
C GLU A 575 -1.98 22.00 6.31
N THR A 576 -2.38 22.00 7.59
CA THR A 576 -1.51 21.64 8.70
C THR A 576 -2.16 20.60 9.59
N SER A 577 -1.34 19.71 10.15
CA SER A 577 -1.78 18.79 11.21
C SER A 577 -0.65 18.44 12.16
N VAL A 578 -1.05 18.14 13.40
CA VAL A 578 -0.21 17.49 14.42
C VAL A 578 -0.99 16.30 14.92
N GLU A 579 -0.44 15.10 14.78
CA GLU A 579 -1.06 13.86 15.20
C GLU A 579 -0.17 13.14 16.23
N LEU A 580 -0.75 12.69 17.33
CA LEU A 580 -0.13 11.85 18.34
C LEU A 580 -0.75 10.47 18.26
N TYR A 581 0.07 9.42 18.41
CA TYR A 581 -0.42 8.06 18.43
C TYR A 581 0.29 7.20 19.48
N TYR A 582 -0.43 6.18 19.94
CA TYR A 582 0.08 5.08 20.73
C TYR A 582 -0.50 3.77 20.19
N LYS A 583 0.33 2.74 20.01
CA LYS A 583 -0.05 1.42 19.49
C LYS A 583 0.55 0.32 20.34
N ASP A 584 -0.28 -0.62 20.82
CA ASP A 584 0.13 -1.89 21.39
C ASP A 584 0.04 -2.99 20.34
N MET A 585 0.97 -3.93 20.38
CA MET A 585 1.03 -5.10 19.52
C MET A 585 1.26 -6.36 20.37
N PHE A 586 0.50 -7.41 20.11
CA PHE A 586 0.52 -8.68 20.83
C PHE A 586 0.75 -9.83 19.86
N ASN A 587 1.38 -10.90 20.34
CA ASN A 587 1.72 -12.12 19.61
C ASN A 587 2.61 -11.85 18.38
N ILE A 588 3.43 -10.80 18.43
CA ILE A 588 4.41 -10.53 17.37
C ILE A 588 5.50 -11.61 17.41
N SER A 589 6.00 -11.99 16.24
CA SER A 589 7.02 -13.03 16.10
C SER A 589 8.41 -12.46 15.84
N GLU A 590 9.43 -13.20 16.26
CA GLU A 590 10.84 -12.96 15.96
C GLU A 590 11.53 -14.32 15.82
N TYR A 591 12.50 -14.46 14.92
CA TYR A 591 13.26 -15.69 14.81
C TYR A 591 14.13 -15.92 16.03
N LYS A 592 14.22 -17.20 16.42
CA LYS A 592 15.18 -17.68 17.41
C LYS A 592 16.60 -17.39 16.95
N GLU A 593 17.52 -17.21 17.87
CA GLU A 593 18.94 -17.07 17.55
C GLU A 593 19.45 -18.37 16.92
N GLY A 594 20.21 -18.24 15.81
CA GLY A 594 20.69 -19.39 15.05
C GLY A 594 19.62 -20.14 14.26
N ALA A 595 18.39 -19.64 14.18
CA ALA A 595 17.36 -20.27 13.35
C ALA A 595 17.76 -20.21 11.87
N ASP A 596 17.65 -21.33 11.20
CA ASP A 596 17.91 -21.48 9.77
C ASP A 596 16.65 -22.02 9.07
N PRO A 597 15.98 -21.21 8.23
CA PRO A 597 14.79 -21.66 7.51
C PRO A 597 15.04 -22.80 6.53
N SER A 598 16.25 -22.99 6.06
CA SER A 598 16.58 -24.10 5.18
C SER A 598 16.50 -25.46 5.89
N GLN A 599 16.52 -25.48 7.22
CA GLN A 599 16.43 -26.69 8.04
C GLN A 599 14.98 -27.11 8.36
N THR A 600 13.98 -26.48 7.75
CA THR A 600 12.56 -26.77 8.02
C THR A 600 11.96 -27.91 7.20
N PHE A 601 12.77 -28.67 6.46
CA PHE A 601 12.28 -29.79 5.63
C PHE A 601 11.51 -30.88 6.40
N MET A 602 11.70 -30.96 7.73
CA MET A 602 11.02 -31.91 8.64
C MET A 602 10.55 -31.22 9.92
N ASP A 603 10.10 -29.99 9.85
CA ASP A 603 9.66 -29.24 11.03
C ASP A 603 8.67 -28.12 10.67
N ASN A 604 7.94 -27.62 11.65
CA ASN A 604 7.08 -26.46 11.44
C ASN A 604 7.88 -25.16 11.61
N MET A 605 7.67 -24.20 10.71
CA MET A 605 8.32 -22.88 10.75
C MET A 605 8.10 -22.13 12.07
N ASP A 606 6.95 -22.31 12.70
CA ASP A 606 6.63 -21.68 14.00
C ASP A 606 7.46 -22.25 15.15
N ASN A 607 8.09 -23.41 15.00
CA ASN A 607 9.10 -23.92 15.94
C ASN A 607 10.39 -23.10 15.94
N LEU A 608 10.66 -22.33 14.89
CA LEU A 608 11.82 -21.42 14.78
C LEU A 608 11.56 -20.02 15.35
N LEU A 609 10.35 -19.77 15.86
CA LEU A 609 9.93 -18.44 16.28
C LEU A 609 9.81 -18.32 17.79
N TRP A 610 10.10 -17.13 18.31
CA TRP A 610 9.66 -16.61 19.60
C TRP A 610 8.47 -15.67 19.40
N PHE A 611 7.57 -15.64 20.40
CA PHE A 611 6.37 -14.81 20.40
C PHE A 611 6.42 -13.83 21.56
N GLY A 612 6.07 -12.58 21.30
CA GLY A 612 6.18 -11.51 22.26
C GLY A 612 5.18 -10.39 22.04
N LYS A 613 5.49 -9.25 22.61
CA LYS A 613 4.71 -8.02 22.51
C LYS A 613 5.58 -6.86 22.03
N GLY A 614 4.93 -5.82 21.49
CA GLY A 614 5.60 -4.58 21.14
C GLY A 614 4.69 -3.40 21.36
N TRP A 615 5.28 -2.20 21.34
CA TRP A 615 4.55 -0.95 21.37
C TRP A 615 5.28 0.14 20.59
N SER A 616 4.49 1.07 20.08
CA SER A 616 5.02 2.22 19.35
C SER A 616 4.23 3.48 19.73
N TYR A 617 4.91 4.61 19.82
CA TYR A 617 4.30 5.91 20.01
C TYR A 617 5.08 6.99 19.31
N GLY A 618 4.38 8.08 18.92
CA GLY A 618 5.03 9.16 18.23
C GLY A 618 4.16 10.38 18.02
N ALA A 619 4.80 11.42 17.49
CA ALA A 619 4.20 12.67 17.06
C ALA A 619 4.53 12.92 15.59
N GLU A 620 3.51 13.20 14.80
CA GLU A 620 3.58 13.47 13.36
C GLU A 620 3.21 14.93 13.12
N PHE A 621 4.06 15.67 12.42
CA PHE A 621 3.83 17.06 12.03
C PHE A 621 3.77 17.13 10.51
N PHE A 622 2.74 17.75 9.98
CA PHE A 622 2.52 17.86 8.54
C PHE A 622 2.14 19.28 8.16
N ILE A 623 2.82 19.83 7.17
CA ILE A 623 2.52 21.12 6.56
C ILE A 623 2.54 20.93 5.06
N LYS A 624 1.42 21.16 4.38
CA LYS A 624 1.28 21.04 2.94
C LYS A 624 0.81 22.34 2.33
N LYS A 625 1.52 22.82 1.34
CA LYS A 625 1.06 23.87 0.44
C LYS A 625 0.47 23.23 -0.80
N ALA A 626 -0.85 23.30 -0.93
CA ALA A 626 -1.60 22.56 -1.93
C ALA A 626 -1.54 23.20 -3.33
N THR A 627 -1.37 24.52 -3.44
CA THR A 627 -1.51 25.28 -4.69
C THR A 627 -0.47 26.38 -4.89
N GLY A 628 -0.46 26.95 -6.10
CA GLY A 628 0.44 28.01 -6.53
C GLY A 628 1.64 27.49 -7.30
N ARG A 629 2.51 28.41 -7.77
CA ARG A 629 3.74 28.05 -8.50
C ARG A 629 4.73 27.22 -7.66
N VAL A 630 4.71 27.42 -6.34
CA VAL A 630 5.44 26.59 -5.37
C VAL A 630 4.40 25.80 -4.59
N ASN A 631 4.47 24.47 -4.65
CA ASN A 631 3.64 23.54 -3.89
C ASN A 631 4.48 22.37 -3.38
N GLY A 632 3.96 21.64 -2.39
CA GLY A 632 4.67 20.53 -1.77
C GLY A 632 4.34 20.37 -0.29
N TRP A 633 5.17 19.68 0.45
CA TRP A 633 4.95 19.44 1.88
C TRP A 633 6.24 19.24 2.67
N ILE A 634 6.10 19.41 3.98
CA ILE A 634 7.07 19.02 4.99
C ILE A 634 6.38 18.02 5.91
N GLY A 635 6.95 16.86 6.06
CA GLY A 635 6.53 15.83 7.02
C GLY A 635 7.65 15.58 8.02
N TYR A 636 7.34 15.63 9.30
CA TYR A 636 8.27 15.28 10.35
C TYR A 636 7.62 14.31 11.33
N THR A 637 8.33 13.25 11.68
CA THR A 637 7.90 12.23 12.63
C THR A 637 8.95 12.07 13.72
N TRP A 638 8.52 12.18 14.97
CA TRP A 638 9.26 11.69 16.12
C TRP A 638 8.58 10.42 16.63
N ALA A 639 9.30 9.29 16.69
CA ALA A 639 8.71 8.02 17.05
C ALA A 639 9.65 7.14 17.89
N LYS A 640 9.06 6.20 18.66
CA LYS A 640 9.77 5.14 19.36
C LYS A 640 9.01 3.83 19.21
N THR A 641 9.71 2.78 18.78
CA THR A 641 9.15 1.42 18.61
C THR A 641 9.98 0.42 19.38
N MET A 642 9.34 -0.29 20.32
CA MET A 642 9.96 -1.26 21.21
C MET A 642 9.33 -2.64 21.03
N ARG A 643 10.12 -3.68 21.31
CA ARG A 643 9.70 -5.09 21.36
C ARG A 643 10.13 -5.73 22.67
N GLN A 644 9.42 -6.77 23.12
CA GLN A 644 9.76 -7.52 24.32
C GLN A 644 9.36 -8.99 24.14
N PHE A 645 10.30 -9.89 24.35
CA PHE A 645 10.14 -11.36 24.31
C PHE A 645 10.77 -11.93 25.57
N GLY A 646 10.20 -12.98 26.11
CA GLY A 646 10.74 -13.62 27.33
C GLY A 646 12.15 -14.16 27.15
N GLU A 647 12.44 -14.67 25.97
CA GLU A 647 13.66 -15.39 25.65
C GLU A 647 14.76 -14.50 25.02
N ILE A 648 14.44 -13.27 24.65
CA ILE A 648 15.38 -12.32 24.05
C ILE A 648 15.75 -11.27 25.09
N ASN A 649 17.05 -10.94 25.22
CA ASN A 649 17.60 -9.94 26.14
C ASN A 649 17.17 -10.17 27.61
N ASN A 650 17.04 -11.44 28.03
CA ASN A 650 16.55 -11.81 29.36
C ASN A 650 15.17 -11.21 29.71
N GLY A 651 14.30 -11.08 28.73
CA GLY A 651 12.97 -10.47 28.88
C GLY A 651 12.95 -8.94 28.91
N ASN A 652 14.08 -8.27 28.75
CA ASN A 652 14.13 -6.81 28.70
C ASN A 652 13.67 -6.26 27.36
N PRO A 653 12.95 -5.12 27.35
CA PRO A 653 12.56 -4.45 26.11
C PRO A 653 13.75 -3.96 25.29
N PHE A 654 13.66 -4.09 23.96
CA PHE A 654 14.67 -3.62 23.03
C PHE A 654 14.05 -2.87 21.84
N PRO A 655 14.79 -1.97 21.17
CA PRO A 655 14.27 -1.27 19.97
C PRO A 655 13.95 -2.24 18.85
N SER A 656 12.86 -2.00 18.11
CA SER A 656 12.63 -2.67 16.83
C SER A 656 13.76 -2.35 15.84
N ARG A 657 14.09 -3.26 14.93
CA ARG A 657 15.11 -3.04 13.89
C ARG A 657 14.81 -1.84 12.98
N TRP A 658 13.54 -1.42 12.88
CA TRP A 658 13.09 -0.23 12.14
C TRP A 658 12.74 0.96 13.06
N ASP A 659 13.15 0.92 14.35
CA ASP A 659 12.99 2.07 15.22
C ASP A 659 13.88 3.22 14.76
N ARG A 660 13.26 4.29 14.24
CA ARG A 660 13.91 5.56 13.90
C ARG A 660 13.31 6.66 14.74
N ARG A 661 14.19 7.40 15.42
CA ARG A 661 13.76 8.46 16.36
C ARG A 661 13.22 9.67 15.62
N HIS A 662 13.87 10.07 14.57
CA HIS A 662 13.54 11.24 13.76
C HIS A 662 13.47 10.82 12.28
N ASP A 663 12.42 11.26 11.61
CA ASP A 663 12.22 11.09 10.18
C ASP A 663 11.66 12.40 9.62
N LEU A 664 12.34 13.00 8.65
CA LEU A 664 11.98 14.28 8.02
C LEU A 664 11.97 14.12 6.52
N SER A 665 10.89 14.55 5.91
CA SER A 665 10.75 14.67 4.45
C SER A 665 10.37 16.09 4.07
N PHE A 666 11.07 16.65 3.11
CA PHE A 666 10.75 17.93 2.48
C PHE A 666 10.57 17.71 0.98
N VAL A 667 9.40 18.03 0.47
CA VAL A 667 9.01 17.90 -0.94
C VAL A 667 8.61 19.26 -1.47
N CYS A 668 9.20 19.70 -2.58
CA CYS A 668 8.91 20.97 -3.20
C CYS A 668 8.83 20.84 -4.72
N ASN A 669 7.74 21.29 -5.32
CA ASN A 669 7.59 21.48 -6.75
C ASN A 669 7.52 22.98 -7.06
N TYR A 670 8.35 23.46 -7.95
CA TYR A 670 8.39 24.85 -8.41
C TYR A 670 8.15 24.93 -9.90
N GLN A 671 7.00 25.50 -10.29
CA GLN A 671 6.69 25.81 -11.68
C GLN A 671 7.43 27.08 -12.11
N ILE A 672 8.58 26.92 -12.75
CA ILE A 672 9.41 28.03 -13.25
C ILE A 672 8.62 28.82 -14.31
N ASN A 673 7.99 28.12 -15.25
CA ASN A 673 7.13 28.65 -16.28
C ASN A 673 6.20 27.57 -16.84
N LYS A 674 5.40 27.87 -17.88
CA LYS A 674 4.47 26.91 -18.51
C LYS A 674 5.14 25.65 -19.10
N ARG A 675 6.46 25.69 -19.28
CA ARG A 675 7.23 24.60 -19.88
C ARG A 675 8.08 23.81 -18.90
N MET A 676 8.44 24.42 -17.77
CA MET A 676 9.47 23.89 -16.89
C MET A 676 8.97 23.82 -15.45
N ASP A 677 9.00 22.62 -14.91
CA ASP A 677 8.72 22.32 -13.51
C ASP A 677 9.98 21.74 -12.84
N LEU A 678 10.41 22.31 -11.72
CA LEU A 678 11.51 21.83 -10.91
C LEU A 678 10.96 21.09 -9.69
N GLY A 679 11.31 19.81 -9.53
CA GLY A 679 11.01 19.00 -8.36
C GLY A 679 12.25 18.88 -7.45
N PHE A 680 12.05 18.96 -6.16
CA PHE A 680 13.08 18.78 -5.13
C PHE A 680 12.54 17.91 -3.99
N VAL A 681 13.32 16.93 -3.55
CA VAL A 681 13.02 16.08 -2.40
C VAL A 681 14.25 16.03 -1.52
N PHE A 682 14.07 16.25 -0.22
CA PHE A 682 15.09 16.00 0.80
C PHE A 682 14.51 15.07 1.86
N VAL A 683 15.28 14.05 2.25
CA VAL A 683 14.94 13.14 3.33
C VAL A 683 16.06 13.06 4.34
N TYR A 684 15.69 12.95 5.62
CA TYR A 684 16.59 12.68 6.73
C TYR A 684 15.92 11.69 7.69
N ALA A 685 16.64 10.64 8.09
CA ALA A 685 16.18 9.70 9.10
C ALA A 685 17.36 9.27 9.99
N THR A 686 17.10 9.10 11.29
CA THR A 686 18.05 8.46 12.19
C THR A 686 18.28 7.01 11.80
N GLY A 687 19.48 6.49 12.08
CA GLY A 687 19.87 5.14 11.67
C GLY A 687 19.00 4.05 12.30
N ASN A 688 18.84 2.93 11.58
CA ASN A 688 18.18 1.73 12.05
C ASN A 688 18.93 1.10 13.23
N ALA A 689 18.19 0.41 14.09
CA ALA A 689 18.76 -0.38 15.16
C ALA A 689 19.19 -1.76 14.63
N ILE A 690 20.42 -2.17 14.94
CA ILE A 690 20.99 -3.45 14.52
C ILE A 690 21.70 -4.16 15.68
N THR A 691 21.89 -5.47 15.55
CA THR A 691 22.67 -6.28 16.46
C THR A 691 24.08 -6.46 15.88
N LEU A 692 25.11 -6.15 16.66
CA LEU A 692 26.50 -6.39 16.28
C LEU A 692 27.16 -7.36 17.24
N PRO A 693 28.14 -8.17 16.79
CA PRO A 693 28.97 -8.95 17.68
C PRO A 693 29.80 -8.02 18.57
N ILE A 694 29.87 -8.34 19.85
CA ILE A 694 30.63 -7.60 20.87
C ILE A 694 31.99 -8.23 21.14
N SER A 695 32.13 -9.54 20.87
CA SER A 695 33.38 -10.27 20.97
C SER A 695 33.39 -11.48 20.05
N ARG A 696 34.57 -12.11 19.90
CA ARG A 696 34.78 -13.29 19.06
C ARG A 696 35.78 -14.21 19.70
N TYR A 697 35.62 -15.49 19.44
CA TYR A 697 36.63 -16.48 19.79
C TYR A 697 36.80 -17.50 18.65
N PHE A 698 37.94 -18.18 18.68
CA PHE A 698 38.21 -19.27 17.75
C PHE A 698 37.84 -20.61 18.35
N TYR A 699 37.10 -21.39 17.60
CA TYR A 699 36.76 -22.75 17.97
C TYR A 699 36.89 -23.66 16.75
N GLU A 700 37.75 -24.67 16.84
CA GLU A 700 38.02 -25.63 15.76
C GLU A 700 38.31 -25.01 14.39
N GLY A 701 39.08 -23.89 14.40
CA GLY A 701 39.45 -23.15 13.17
C GLY A 701 38.38 -22.19 12.64
N ASN A 702 37.22 -22.14 13.26
CA ASN A 702 36.13 -21.23 12.90
C ASN A 702 36.10 -20.01 13.84
N VAL A 703 35.68 -18.89 13.29
CA VAL A 703 35.40 -17.67 14.07
C VAL A 703 33.97 -17.74 14.57
N ILE A 704 33.80 -17.73 15.89
CA ILE A 704 32.48 -17.68 16.52
C ILE A 704 32.21 -16.28 17.06
N ASP A 705 31.15 -15.65 16.56
CA ASP A 705 30.70 -14.32 17.02
C ASP A 705 29.85 -14.43 18.29
N ILE A 706 30.15 -13.62 19.28
CA ILE A 706 29.30 -13.41 20.47
C ILE A 706 28.56 -12.10 20.30
N TYR A 707 27.24 -12.17 20.24
CA TYR A 707 26.39 -11.00 20.05
C TYR A 707 26.00 -10.39 21.41
N GLY A 708 25.93 -9.06 21.46
CA GLY A 708 25.36 -8.31 22.56
C GLY A 708 23.83 -8.30 22.53
N ASP A 709 23.24 -7.37 23.28
CA ASP A 709 21.79 -7.19 23.30
C ASP A 709 21.24 -6.94 21.90
N ARG A 710 20.04 -7.51 21.64
CA ARG A 710 19.33 -7.37 20.36
C ARG A 710 19.11 -5.90 20.04
N ASN A 711 19.49 -5.48 18.82
CA ASN A 711 19.27 -4.13 18.27
C ASN A 711 19.86 -3.00 19.15
N SER A 712 20.97 -3.25 19.85
CA SER A 712 21.62 -2.29 20.76
C SER A 712 22.43 -1.23 20.05
N PHE A 713 22.82 -1.45 18.81
CA PHE A 713 23.63 -0.52 18.01
C PHE A 713 22.77 0.26 17.02
N ARG A 714 23.16 1.53 16.73
CA ARG A 714 22.52 2.37 15.74
C ARG A 714 23.43 2.62 14.55
N MET A 715 22.93 2.36 13.34
CA MET A 715 23.60 2.73 12.08
C MET A 715 23.72 4.24 11.96
N ALA A 716 24.62 4.70 11.07
CA ALA A 716 24.72 6.10 10.73
C ALA A 716 23.38 6.65 10.16
N PRO A 717 23.09 7.95 10.36
CA PRO A 717 21.89 8.57 9.83
C PRO A 717 21.82 8.48 8.30
N TYR A 718 20.64 8.24 7.79
CA TYR A 718 20.31 8.28 6.38
C TYR A 718 19.86 9.68 5.98
N HIS A 719 20.44 10.25 4.93
CA HIS A 719 19.92 11.48 4.33
C HIS A 719 20.28 11.59 2.85
N ARG A 720 19.41 12.26 2.09
CA ARG A 720 19.53 12.37 0.64
C ARG A 720 18.78 13.59 0.13
N ALA A 721 19.29 14.21 -0.93
CA ALA A 721 18.55 15.17 -1.73
C ALA A 721 18.45 14.69 -3.18
N ASP A 722 17.28 14.89 -3.80
CA ASP A 722 16.99 14.53 -5.17
C ASP A 722 16.42 15.75 -5.90
N ILE A 723 16.76 15.92 -7.18
CA ILE A 723 16.30 17.02 -8.02
C ILE A 723 15.77 16.45 -9.33
N SER A 724 14.68 17.03 -9.84
CA SER A 724 14.17 16.75 -11.19
C SER A 724 13.80 18.02 -11.92
N LEU A 725 13.99 18.04 -13.24
CA LEU A 725 13.54 19.09 -14.14
C LEU A 725 12.67 18.47 -15.24
N ASN A 726 11.38 18.80 -15.23
CA ASN A 726 10.46 18.43 -16.29
C ASN A 726 10.38 19.55 -17.33
N VAL A 727 10.62 19.22 -18.61
CA VAL A 727 10.64 20.18 -19.71
C VAL A 727 9.65 19.77 -20.80
N VAL A 728 8.54 20.46 -20.91
CA VAL A 728 7.54 20.28 -21.99
C VAL A 728 8.09 20.83 -23.30
N SER A 729 7.89 20.13 -24.42
CA SER A 729 8.41 20.54 -25.71
C SER A 729 7.76 21.85 -26.19
N LYS A 730 8.54 22.70 -26.86
CA LYS A 730 8.02 23.98 -27.44
C LYS A 730 6.86 23.75 -28.43
N LYS A 731 6.91 22.63 -29.17
CA LYS A 731 5.86 22.25 -30.13
C LYS A 731 4.55 21.91 -29.40
N THR A 732 4.62 21.26 -28.26
CA THR A 732 3.45 20.97 -27.43
C THR A 732 2.78 22.25 -26.96
N ILE A 733 3.52 23.20 -26.38
CA ILE A 733 2.97 24.46 -25.89
C ILE A 733 2.29 25.26 -27.04
N LYS A 734 2.95 25.37 -28.20
CA LYS A 734 2.35 26.04 -29.35
C LYS A 734 1.05 25.39 -29.82
N ARG A 735 0.99 24.05 -29.83
CA ARG A 735 -0.22 23.31 -30.20
C ARG A 735 -1.35 23.52 -29.20
N GLU A 736 -1.03 23.53 -27.88
CA GLU A 736 -2.01 23.83 -26.84
C GLU A 736 -2.56 25.26 -26.92
N GLU A 737 -1.71 26.23 -27.20
CA GLU A 737 -2.14 27.63 -27.40
C GLU A 737 -3.02 27.78 -28.64
N GLN A 738 -2.66 27.15 -29.77
CA GLN A 738 -3.48 27.12 -30.98
C GLN A 738 -4.82 26.39 -30.75
N ALA A 739 -4.81 25.28 -30.00
CA ALA A 739 -6.03 24.56 -29.70
C ALA A 739 -6.99 25.39 -28.83
N LYS A 740 -6.47 26.14 -27.85
CA LYS A 740 -7.26 27.09 -27.06
C LYS A 740 -7.90 28.15 -27.94
N LEU A 741 -7.15 28.73 -28.88
CA LEU A 741 -7.67 29.71 -29.84
C LEU A 741 -8.77 29.12 -30.73
N ASN A 742 -8.62 27.88 -31.16
CA ASN A 742 -9.56 27.19 -32.07
C ASN A 742 -10.68 26.43 -31.31
N LYS A 743 -10.78 26.55 -29.98
CA LYS A 743 -11.72 25.82 -29.14
C LYS A 743 -11.65 24.27 -29.27
N ILE A 744 -10.50 23.76 -29.69
CA ILE A 744 -10.21 22.31 -29.78
C ILE A 744 -9.72 21.83 -28.39
N GLN A 745 -10.20 20.67 -27.97
CA GLN A 745 -9.78 20.12 -26.67
C GLN A 745 -8.29 19.73 -26.69
N PRO A 746 -7.46 20.19 -25.73
CA PRO A 746 -6.02 19.96 -25.71
C PRO A 746 -5.61 18.46 -25.62
N LYS A 747 -6.44 17.60 -25.05
CA LYS A 747 -6.18 16.15 -24.90
C LYS A 747 -6.15 15.35 -26.20
N ARG A 748 -6.43 15.95 -27.36
CA ARG A 748 -6.29 15.32 -28.70
C ARG A 748 -4.98 15.63 -29.39
N LEU A 749 -4.07 16.31 -28.71
CA LEU A 749 -2.84 16.79 -29.33
C LEU A 749 -1.66 15.96 -28.82
N PHE A 750 -0.77 15.57 -29.74
CA PHE A 750 0.49 14.94 -29.36
C PHE A 750 1.27 15.85 -28.42
N ARG A 751 1.56 15.35 -27.22
CA ARG A 751 2.36 16.01 -26.18
C ARG A 751 3.66 15.26 -26.00
N SER A 752 4.73 16.01 -25.70
CA SER A 752 6.04 15.44 -25.44
C SER A 752 6.76 16.26 -24.39
N SER A 753 7.39 15.58 -23.45
CA SER A 753 8.21 16.19 -22.40
C SER A 753 9.43 15.33 -22.07
N TRP A 754 10.44 15.97 -21.52
CA TRP A 754 11.63 15.33 -20.99
C TRP A 754 11.69 15.54 -19.48
N ASN A 755 12.00 14.48 -18.76
CA ASN A 755 12.35 14.53 -17.35
C ASN A 755 13.84 14.25 -17.20
N PHE A 756 14.54 15.18 -16.55
CA PHE A 756 15.93 15.03 -16.12
C PHE A 756 15.94 14.93 -14.60
N SER A 757 16.46 13.85 -14.04
CA SER A 757 16.48 13.66 -12.60
C SER A 757 17.87 13.26 -12.12
N ILE A 758 18.22 13.71 -10.94
CA ILE A 758 19.42 13.30 -10.22
C ILE A 758 18.98 12.83 -8.83
N TYR A 759 19.18 11.56 -8.58
CA TYR A 759 19.01 10.97 -7.26
C TYR A 759 20.32 11.10 -6.49
N ASN A 760 20.26 11.44 -5.20
CA ASN A 760 21.40 11.60 -4.32
C ASN A 760 22.41 12.64 -4.83
N VAL A 761 21.96 13.89 -5.01
CA VAL A 761 22.70 14.99 -5.67
C VAL A 761 24.09 15.24 -5.08
N TYR A 762 24.27 15.07 -3.77
CA TYR A 762 25.55 15.30 -3.08
C TYR A 762 26.32 13.99 -2.79
N ASN A 763 25.97 12.89 -3.47
CA ASN A 763 26.70 11.62 -3.46
C ASN A 763 26.95 11.05 -2.05
N ARG A 764 25.97 11.10 -1.17
CA ARG A 764 26.06 10.52 0.17
C ARG A 764 26.08 8.99 0.10
N MET A 765 27.10 8.37 0.68
CA MET A 765 27.16 6.91 0.84
C MET A 765 26.31 6.50 2.04
N ASN A 766 25.02 6.32 1.82
CA ASN A 766 24.07 5.94 2.85
C ASN A 766 24.24 4.48 3.28
N PRO A 767 24.09 4.16 4.58
CA PRO A 767 24.23 2.77 5.05
C PRO A 767 23.06 1.91 4.56
N TYR A 768 23.38 0.78 3.92
CA TYR A 768 22.43 -0.27 3.57
C TYR A 768 22.50 -1.42 4.57
N PHE A 769 23.69 -2.03 4.73
CA PHE A 769 23.99 -2.94 5.83
C PHE A 769 25.47 -2.87 6.22
N ILE A 770 25.78 -3.42 7.38
CA ILE A 770 27.17 -3.57 7.89
C ILE A 770 27.48 -5.07 7.96
N TYR A 771 28.65 -5.44 7.43
CA TYR A 771 29.20 -6.78 7.58
C TYR A 771 30.62 -6.72 8.11
N PHE A 772 31.10 -7.84 8.62
CA PHE A 772 32.45 -7.95 9.12
C PHE A 772 33.28 -8.76 8.14
N ASP A 773 34.32 -8.14 7.61
CA ASP A 773 35.31 -8.77 6.74
C ASP A 773 36.46 -9.26 7.59
N THR A 774 36.91 -10.49 7.33
CA THR A 774 38.01 -11.12 8.06
C THR A 774 39.19 -11.30 7.12
N SER A 775 40.36 -10.90 7.54
CA SER A 775 41.60 -11.03 6.79
C SER A 775 42.74 -11.50 7.68
N GLY A 776 43.81 -12.09 7.05
CA GLY A 776 44.94 -12.63 7.77
C GLY A 776 44.75 -14.08 8.23
N ASN A 777 45.69 -14.56 9.04
CA ASN A 777 45.73 -15.93 9.54
C ASN A 777 45.81 -15.93 11.08
N ALA A 778 44.84 -16.57 11.71
CA ALA A 778 44.75 -16.66 13.17
C ALA A 778 46.00 -17.32 13.82
N ASN A 779 46.50 -18.39 13.16
CA ASN A 779 47.66 -19.12 13.67
C ASN A 779 48.99 -18.32 13.59
N GLN A 780 49.01 -17.24 12.74
CA GLN A 780 50.14 -16.37 12.57
C GLN A 780 49.97 -15.03 13.37
N GLY A 781 48.91 -14.87 14.13
CA GLY A 781 48.60 -13.65 14.85
C GLY A 781 48.30 -12.42 13.99
N THR A 782 48.04 -12.62 12.67
CA THR A 782 47.76 -11.55 11.70
C THR A 782 46.26 -11.34 11.45
N PHE A 783 45.40 -12.09 12.14
CA PHE A 783 43.95 -12.02 11.97
C PHE A 783 43.41 -10.66 12.32
N GLN A 784 42.71 -10.04 11.40
CA GLN A 784 42.03 -8.75 11.56
C GLN A 784 40.57 -8.85 11.17
N VAL A 785 39.74 -8.15 11.89
CA VAL A 785 38.31 -8.01 11.59
C VAL A 785 38.00 -6.54 11.37
N GLN A 786 37.37 -6.23 10.26
CA GLN A 786 36.99 -4.86 9.91
C GLN A 786 35.47 -4.81 9.66
N ALA A 787 34.79 -3.87 10.32
CA ALA A 787 33.39 -3.57 9.99
C ALA A 787 33.34 -2.77 8.67
N LYS A 788 32.66 -3.28 7.67
CA LYS A 788 32.47 -2.64 6.37
C LYS A 788 31.01 -2.28 6.16
N GLN A 789 30.76 -1.05 5.71
CA GLN A 789 29.46 -0.57 5.33
C GLN A 789 29.23 -0.78 3.83
N VAL A 790 28.14 -1.40 3.45
CA VAL A 790 27.66 -1.41 2.07
C VAL A 790 26.72 -0.23 1.86
N SER A 791 26.90 0.48 0.77
CA SER A 791 26.05 1.57 0.27
C SER A 791 25.69 1.27 -1.16
N LEU A 792 24.40 1.41 -1.52
CA LEU A 792 23.88 0.95 -2.82
C LEU A 792 23.96 2.03 -3.89
N PHE A 793 23.54 3.25 -3.58
CA PHE A 793 23.32 4.28 -4.58
C PHE A 793 24.22 5.49 -4.39
N PRO A 794 25.23 5.67 -5.26
CA PRO A 794 25.91 6.95 -5.41
C PRO A 794 24.99 7.97 -6.09
N ILE A 795 25.52 9.05 -6.59
CA ILE A 795 24.81 9.98 -7.46
C ILE A 795 24.32 9.25 -8.73
N LEU A 796 23.00 9.29 -9.01
CA LEU A 796 22.39 8.60 -10.14
C LEU A 796 21.62 9.59 -11.02
N PRO A 797 22.19 10.03 -12.16
CA PRO A 797 21.45 10.78 -13.15
C PRO A 797 20.53 9.87 -13.96
N SER A 798 19.37 10.38 -14.33
CA SER A 798 18.43 9.68 -15.21
C SER A 798 17.71 10.64 -16.13
N ILE A 799 17.31 10.13 -17.29
CA ILE A 799 16.56 10.86 -18.30
C ILE A 799 15.39 10.00 -18.80
N THR A 800 14.23 10.63 -18.98
CA THR A 800 13.05 9.98 -19.53
C THR A 800 12.37 10.89 -20.53
N TRP A 801 12.05 10.34 -21.68
CA TRP A 801 11.18 10.98 -22.66
C TRP A 801 9.77 10.47 -22.48
N ASN A 802 8.82 11.36 -22.19
CA ASN A 802 7.40 11.05 -22.04
C ASN A 802 6.63 11.61 -23.24
N PHE A 803 5.62 10.87 -23.67
CA PHE A 803 4.74 11.24 -24.77
C PHE A 803 3.29 10.81 -24.51
N GLU A 804 2.35 11.53 -25.17
CA GLU A 804 0.91 11.33 -25.02
C GLU A 804 0.22 11.75 -26.32
N PHE A 805 -0.81 11.03 -26.80
CA PHE A 805 -1.53 11.30 -28.04
C PHE A 805 -2.98 10.82 -28.01
#